data_926498565ecc4a241a3074b2c130abf5
#
_entry.id   926498565ecc4a241a3074b2c130abf5
#
_cell.length_a   1.000
_cell.length_b   1.000
_cell.length_c   1.000
_cell.angle_alpha   90.00
_cell.angle_beta   90.00
_cell.angle_gamma   90.00
#
_symmetry.space_group_name_H-M   'P 1'
#
loop_
_entity.id
_entity.type
_entity.pdbx_description
1 polymer ?
#
loop_
_entity_poly.entity_id
_entity_poly.type
_entity_poly.pdbx_seq_one_letter_code
_entity_poly.pdbx_strand_id
1 'polypeptide(L)'
;MNFKLYFSLLSIFLCKLITAQNVIINELDSRNPGIDTAEFIELKTQSPNTPLDGYVMVLFNGSSSGGNSSYYTLDLDGFVTDFNGLFVIGGADVSPSPNFIVSQNTFQNGVDAVGIYVGNDFNYPDGTLATTANLVDALVYSHGQSDGQDLPTLLNFNGIINENINGQGLVESIQRADDGSWFVATPTPRVPNEGGGVLPIFIDVNTPASTVNEGEDYTITFTASSTLSEDLTLNFSVENGNFDQNDFTGNTTVSIPSGEDSASTTLSIIDDNLDEGDETFIIDIVEPAPPYVLLQNEIQVIVIDNDFQVASWGSPVNPTFDQVNSTAPDGYYDDLDGKAGEELIDAMQDLIAEEGVVRIHTYSDIIDILKEADQSPDNSNQVWLMYREENRAKYLFQTGSDGTGFWNREHVFPRSRGGFFSIEDDGIATGINVWWNTNADSLRHGNSDAHALRATDANENSSRGNKNFGDYVGPTGNEASFYGDVARSAFYMAIRFNGLSVVDGFPTLSNAGELGDLQTLLDWHELDPADDFEMNRNNVIYNWQQNRNPFIDYPELVDYIWGDKQGDVWNQPLSLVEEEFNEFSFYPNPTSGKITVKGLANAEVEVFTLQGKSIQKSEINNETHIHLDVSSGMYLLRFTSNNTSLVKRLIVK
;
A
#
# COMPACT_ATOMS: atom_id res chain seq x y z
N MET A 1 -45.76 52.22 -11.44
CA MET A 1 -44.50 52.63 -12.10
C MET A 1 -43.38 51.86 -11.41
N ASN A 2 -43.04 50.67 -11.94
CA ASN A 2 -42.07 49.74 -11.34
C ASN A 2 -40.72 49.89 -12.03
N PHE A 3 -39.74 50.39 -11.29
CA PHE A 3 -38.33 50.39 -11.73
C PHE A 3 -37.69 49.05 -11.38
N LYS A 4 -37.32 48.26 -12.39
CA LYS A 4 -36.44 47.09 -12.25
C LYS A 4 -34.98 47.59 -12.36
N LEU A 5 -34.25 47.43 -11.26
CA LEU A 5 -32.82 47.66 -11.19
C LEU A 5 -32.10 46.40 -11.74
N TYR A 6 -31.44 46.52 -12.89
CA TYR A 6 -30.53 45.49 -13.41
C TYR A 6 -29.16 45.69 -12.78
N PHE A 7 -28.75 44.75 -11.93
CA PHE A 7 -27.36 44.62 -11.46
C PHE A 7 -26.56 43.89 -12.55
N SER A 8 -25.73 44.64 -13.27
CA SER A 8 -24.75 44.07 -14.20
C SER A 8 -23.55 43.63 -13.39
N LEU A 9 -23.36 42.32 -13.22
CA LEU A 9 -22.10 41.75 -12.69
C LEU A 9 -21.02 41.91 -13.76
N LEU A 10 -20.15 42.90 -13.59
CA LEU A 10 -18.93 43.06 -14.38
C LEU A 10 -17.88 42.07 -13.80
N SER A 11 -17.75 40.90 -14.39
CA SER A 11 -16.64 39.97 -14.13
C SER A 11 -15.35 40.63 -14.64
N ILE A 12 -14.58 41.20 -13.74
CA ILE A 12 -13.19 41.58 -14.02
C ILE A 12 -12.38 40.32 -14.13
N PHE A 13 -12.15 39.83 -15.34
CA PHE A 13 -11.08 38.87 -15.64
C PHE A 13 -9.77 39.62 -15.36
N LEU A 14 -9.17 39.37 -14.18
CA LEU A 14 -7.78 39.70 -13.94
C LEU A 14 -6.96 38.73 -14.81
N CYS A 15 -6.70 39.16 -16.06
CA CYS A 15 -5.63 38.55 -16.83
C CYS A 15 -4.35 38.89 -16.05
N LYS A 16 -3.82 37.91 -15.26
CA LYS A 16 -2.43 37.99 -14.84
C LYS A 16 -1.64 38.03 -16.15
N LEU A 17 -1.08 39.20 -16.48
CA LEU A 17 0.03 39.28 -17.38
C LEU A 17 1.15 38.44 -16.71
N ILE A 18 1.25 37.17 -17.09
CA ILE A 18 2.46 36.37 -16.88
C ILE A 18 3.49 37.09 -17.75
N THR A 19 4.27 37.99 -17.17
CA THR A 19 5.55 38.33 -17.76
C THR A 19 6.29 37.00 -17.79
N ALA A 20 6.57 36.49 -18.99
CA ALA A 20 7.42 35.32 -19.15
C ALA A 20 8.71 35.61 -18.36
N GLN A 21 8.89 34.96 -17.24
CA GLN A 21 10.15 35.00 -16.51
C GLN A 21 11.13 34.24 -17.39
N ASN A 22 12.10 34.94 -17.95
CA ASN A 22 13.09 34.29 -18.80
C ASN A 22 13.97 33.40 -17.94
N VAL A 23 13.86 32.09 -18.15
CA VAL A 23 14.83 31.12 -17.66
C VAL A 23 16.00 31.14 -18.66
N ILE A 24 17.20 31.38 -18.19
CA ILE A 24 18.41 31.39 -19.03
C ILE A 24 19.41 30.36 -18.56
N ILE A 25 20.26 29.89 -19.49
CA ILE A 25 21.42 29.08 -19.19
C ILE A 25 22.49 29.99 -18.60
N ASN A 26 22.94 29.70 -17.39
CA ASN A 26 23.90 30.50 -16.64
C ASN A 26 25.31 29.94 -16.68
N GLU A 27 25.46 28.62 -16.54
CA GLU A 27 26.75 27.93 -16.49
C GLU A 27 26.63 26.52 -17.06
N LEU A 28 27.69 26.03 -17.67
CA LEU A 28 27.85 24.65 -18.12
C LEU A 28 29.26 24.16 -17.89
N ASP A 29 29.43 23.05 -17.20
CA ASP A 29 30.62 22.22 -17.14
C ASP A 29 30.33 20.91 -17.83
N SER A 30 30.87 20.70 -19.03
CA SER A 30 30.56 19.52 -19.83
C SER A 30 31.60 18.42 -19.68
N ARG A 31 32.72 18.66 -18.98
CA ARG A 31 33.82 17.70 -18.89
C ARG A 31 34.71 17.88 -17.67
N ASN A 32 34.85 16.83 -16.90
CA ASN A 32 35.69 16.78 -15.71
C ASN A 32 36.90 15.84 -15.88
N PRO A 33 37.89 15.88 -14.97
CA PRO A 33 39.01 14.94 -14.97
C PRO A 33 38.56 13.50 -14.67
N GLY A 34 38.82 12.56 -15.57
CA GLY A 34 38.52 11.14 -15.36
C GLY A 34 37.18 10.73 -15.92
N ILE A 35 36.27 10.22 -15.07
CA ILE A 35 34.88 9.94 -15.41
C ILE A 35 34.08 11.21 -15.11
N ASP A 36 33.26 11.65 -16.07
CA ASP A 36 32.46 12.88 -15.95
C ASP A 36 31.31 12.70 -14.94
N THR A 37 31.63 12.77 -13.65
CA THR A 37 30.67 12.60 -12.53
C THR A 37 30.26 13.93 -11.89
N ALA A 38 31.01 15.03 -12.20
CA ALA A 38 30.74 16.38 -11.71
C ALA A 38 30.36 17.37 -12.83
N GLU A 39 29.97 16.87 -14.00
CA GLU A 39 29.41 17.69 -15.06
C GLU A 39 28.06 18.28 -14.65
N PHE A 40 27.74 19.52 -15.07
CA PHE A 40 26.47 20.16 -14.74
C PHE A 40 26.09 21.25 -15.72
N ILE A 41 24.79 21.58 -15.70
CA ILE A 41 24.25 22.82 -16.25
C ILE A 41 23.52 23.56 -15.13
N GLU A 42 23.66 24.87 -15.13
CA GLU A 42 22.95 25.76 -14.22
C GLU A 42 22.02 26.70 -15.00
N LEU A 43 20.78 26.77 -14.55
CA LEU A 43 19.77 27.72 -15.04
C LEU A 43 19.67 28.90 -14.08
N LYS A 44 19.35 30.09 -14.62
CA LYS A 44 19.15 31.33 -13.84
C LYS A 44 17.83 31.98 -14.17
N THR A 45 17.16 32.46 -13.13
CA THR A 45 15.98 33.30 -13.25
C THR A 45 16.24 34.70 -12.71
N GLN A 46 15.44 35.67 -13.12
CA GLN A 46 15.59 37.06 -12.69
C GLN A 46 15.29 37.25 -11.20
N SER A 47 14.42 36.41 -10.64
CA SER A 47 14.00 36.46 -9.23
C SER A 47 14.33 35.17 -8.55
N PRO A 48 14.70 35.18 -7.25
CA PRO A 48 14.82 33.96 -6.43
C PRO A 48 13.51 33.18 -6.33
N ASN A 49 13.62 31.90 -6.00
CA ASN A 49 12.48 31.01 -5.72
C ASN A 49 11.40 31.06 -6.81
N THR A 50 11.82 31.05 -8.07
CA THR A 50 10.96 31.12 -9.25
C THR A 50 10.58 29.72 -9.72
N PRO A 51 9.27 29.38 -9.84
CA PRO A 51 8.85 28.12 -10.46
C PRO A 51 9.32 28.00 -11.90
N LEU A 52 9.73 26.80 -12.29
CA LEU A 52 10.18 26.46 -13.65
C LEU A 52 9.08 25.75 -14.46
N ASP A 53 7.84 25.78 -13.99
CA ASP A 53 6.69 25.16 -14.67
C ASP A 53 6.51 25.68 -16.09
N GLY A 54 6.27 24.76 -17.01
CA GLY A 54 6.07 25.04 -18.43
C GLY A 54 7.36 25.23 -19.23
N TYR A 55 8.51 24.94 -18.62
CA TYR A 55 9.80 24.90 -19.31
C TYR A 55 10.31 23.47 -19.42
N VAL A 56 11.12 23.24 -20.46
CA VAL A 56 11.81 21.97 -20.71
C VAL A 56 13.22 22.23 -21.18
N MET A 57 14.18 21.47 -20.63
CA MET A 57 15.58 21.46 -21.08
C MET A 57 15.78 20.33 -22.10
N VAL A 58 16.43 20.63 -23.22
CA VAL A 58 16.73 19.65 -24.29
C VAL A 58 18.20 19.70 -24.65
N LEU A 59 18.86 18.55 -24.65
CA LEU A 59 20.25 18.40 -25.10
C LEU A 59 20.28 17.86 -26.54
N PHE A 60 21.10 18.48 -27.38
CA PHE A 60 21.24 18.16 -28.81
C PHE A 60 22.66 17.70 -29.14
N ASN A 61 22.79 16.61 -29.89
CA ASN A 61 24.07 16.10 -30.37
C ASN A 61 24.35 16.63 -31.77
N GLY A 62 25.38 17.48 -31.89
CA GLY A 62 25.80 18.11 -33.14
C GLY A 62 26.77 17.29 -33.98
N SER A 63 27.17 16.10 -33.53
CA SER A 63 28.03 15.21 -34.34
C SER A 63 27.31 14.78 -35.63
N SER A 64 28.06 14.38 -36.63
CA SER A 64 27.49 13.88 -37.89
C SER A 64 26.59 12.66 -37.70
N SER A 65 26.81 11.86 -36.67
CA SER A 65 25.99 10.71 -36.31
C SER A 65 24.76 11.11 -35.44
N GLY A 66 24.86 12.18 -34.69
CA GLY A 66 23.78 12.74 -33.85
C GLY A 66 22.78 13.59 -34.64
N GLY A 67 23.19 14.09 -35.82
CA GLY A 67 22.30 14.78 -36.76
C GLY A 67 21.65 16.06 -36.24
N ASN A 68 22.28 16.77 -35.30
CA ASN A 68 21.74 17.95 -34.63
C ASN A 68 20.39 17.70 -33.93
N SER A 69 20.22 16.50 -33.40
CA SER A 69 18.96 16.04 -32.81
C SER A 69 19.06 15.85 -31.30
N SER A 70 17.90 15.91 -30.64
CA SER A 70 17.78 15.69 -29.19
C SER A 70 18.20 14.27 -28.81
N TYR A 71 18.86 14.14 -27.66
CA TYR A 71 19.23 12.85 -27.05
C TYR A 71 18.90 12.77 -25.57
N TYR A 72 18.52 13.87 -24.94
CA TYR A 72 18.06 13.94 -23.57
C TYR A 72 17.11 15.12 -23.41
N THR A 73 16.04 14.90 -22.71
CA THR A 73 15.03 15.93 -22.42
C THR A 73 14.61 15.85 -20.96
N LEU A 74 14.55 16.97 -20.26
CA LEU A 74 14.11 17.07 -18.88
C LEU A 74 12.97 18.08 -18.77
N ASP A 75 11.79 17.61 -18.38
CA ASP A 75 10.68 18.48 -17.99
C ASP A 75 11.03 19.20 -16.68
N LEU A 76 10.81 20.51 -16.61
CA LEU A 76 11.15 21.31 -15.46
C LEU A 76 9.91 21.66 -14.60
N ASP A 77 8.74 21.06 -14.89
CA ASP A 77 7.55 21.21 -14.07
C ASP A 77 7.79 20.70 -12.64
N GLY A 78 7.33 21.46 -11.66
CA GLY A 78 7.49 21.15 -10.24
C GLY A 78 8.84 21.56 -9.62
N PHE A 79 9.79 22.04 -10.43
CA PHE A 79 11.05 22.57 -9.91
C PHE A 79 10.99 24.09 -9.68
N VAL A 80 11.84 24.54 -8.74
CA VAL A 80 11.94 25.95 -8.35
C VAL A 80 13.41 26.33 -8.23
N THR A 81 13.79 27.52 -8.71
CA THR A 81 15.13 28.06 -8.48
C THR A 81 15.37 28.36 -7.00
N ASP A 82 16.60 28.32 -6.56
CA ASP A 82 16.98 28.62 -5.18
C ASP A 82 16.92 30.12 -4.83
N PHE A 83 17.35 30.46 -3.63
CA PHE A 83 17.37 31.86 -3.14
C PHE A 83 18.38 32.76 -3.86
N ASN A 84 19.30 32.21 -4.68
CA ASN A 84 20.14 32.96 -5.62
C ASN A 84 19.47 33.09 -7.01
N GLY A 85 18.30 32.48 -7.22
CA GLY A 85 17.63 32.40 -8.52
C GLY A 85 18.26 31.36 -9.45
N LEU A 86 18.98 30.36 -8.90
CA LEU A 86 19.75 29.36 -9.63
C LEU A 86 19.12 27.96 -9.49
N PHE A 87 19.29 27.14 -10.52
CA PHE A 87 18.86 25.76 -10.53
C PHE A 87 19.91 24.89 -11.25
N VAL A 88 20.54 23.99 -10.51
CA VAL A 88 21.61 23.12 -11.00
C VAL A 88 21.09 21.75 -11.33
N ILE A 89 21.38 21.26 -12.53
CA ILE A 89 21.15 19.91 -13.03
C ILE A 89 22.53 19.30 -13.28
N GLY A 90 22.92 18.24 -12.57
CA GLY A 90 24.28 17.75 -12.69
C GLY A 90 24.53 16.36 -12.13
N GLY A 91 25.74 15.87 -12.27
CA GLY A 91 26.20 14.60 -11.71
C GLY A 91 26.26 14.61 -10.18
N ALA A 92 26.32 13.43 -9.58
CA ALA A 92 26.28 13.27 -8.12
C ALA A 92 27.47 13.89 -7.37
N ASP A 93 28.60 14.12 -8.06
CA ASP A 93 29.82 14.68 -7.47
C ASP A 93 29.92 16.22 -7.60
N VAL A 94 28.90 16.87 -8.18
CA VAL A 94 28.81 18.34 -8.20
C VAL A 94 28.69 18.87 -6.77
N SER A 95 29.50 19.86 -6.43
CA SER A 95 29.51 20.46 -5.10
C SER A 95 29.43 21.99 -5.18
N PRO A 96 28.46 22.64 -4.53
CA PRO A 96 27.36 22.08 -3.73
C PRO A 96 26.41 21.18 -4.55
N SER A 97 25.69 20.27 -3.85
CA SER A 97 24.81 19.29 -4.50
C SER A 97 23.80 19.92 -5.48
N PRO A 98 23.59 19.33 -6.67
CA PRO A 98 22.65 19.85 -7.65
C PRO A 98 21.20 19.73 -7.16
N ASN A 99 20.29 20.53 -7.75
CA ASN A 99 18.85 20.42 -7.51
C ASN A 99 18.26 19.15 -8.14
N PHE A 100 18.85 18.71 -9.25
CA PHE A 100 18.45 17.49 -9.95
C PHE A 100 19.70 16.69 -10.36
N ILE A 101 19.74 15.42 -9.97
CA ILE A 101 20.88 14.54 -10.25
C ILE A 101 20.62 13.78 -11.56
N VAL A 102 21.57 13.87 -12.50
CA VAL A 102 21.60 13.11 -13.74
C VAL A 102 22.65 12.00 -13.69
N SER A 103 22.53 11.03 -14.60
CA SER A 103 23.56 10.00 -14.77
C SER A 103 24.88 10.61 -15.25
N GLN A 104 26.00 9.97 -14.91
CA GLN A 104 27.32 10.35 -15.42
C GLN A 104 27.34 10.35 -16.96
N ASN A 105 28.12 11.24 -17.58
CA ASN A 105 28.20 11.44 -19.03
C ASN A 105 26.87 11.80 -19.70
N THR A 106 25.98 12.50 -19.01
CA THR A 106 24.73 13.02 -19.61
C THR A 106 25.05 14.17 -20.57
N PHE A 107 25.97 15.07 -20.21
CA PHE A 107 26.39 16.15 -21.07
C PHE A 107 27.54 15.67 -21.97
N GLN A 108 27.31 15.65 -23.30
CA GLN A 108 28.32 15.15 -24.24
C GLN A 108 29.41 16.21 -24.47
N ASN A 109 30.62 15.72 -24.85
CA ASN A 109 31.84 16.56 -24.98
C ASN A 109 32.10 17.06 -26.41
N GLY A 110 31.20 16.86 -27.35
CA GLY A 110 31.31 17.23 -28.75
C GLY A 110 31.02 18.71 -29.03
N VAL A 111 30.69 19.04 -30.28
CA VAL A 111 29.95 20.26 -30.56
C VAL A 111 28.50 19.94 -30.37
N ASP A 112 27.96 20.33 -29.25
CA ASP A 112 26.63 19.98 -28.79
C ASP A 112 25.89 21.24 -28.34
N ALA A 113 24.61 21.11 -27.99
CA ALA A 113 23.83 22.25 -27.54
C ALA A 113 22.86 21.90 -26.43
N VAL A 114 22.56 22.92 -25.63
CA VAL A 114 21.43 22.92 -24.69
C VAL A 114 20.45 23.96 -25.17
N GLY A 115 19.17 23.62 -25.18
CA GLY A 115 18.07 24.55 -25.41
C GLY A 115 17.06 24.50 -24.27
N ILE A 116 16.60 25.68 -23.83
CA ILE A 116 15.46 25.83 -22.92
C ILE A 116 14.27 26.25 -23.75
N TYR A 117 13.16 25.48 -23.64
CA TYR A 117 11.96 25.69 -24.43
C TYR A 117 10.73 25.89 -23.53
N VAL A 118 9.71 26.57 -24.06
CA VAL A 118 8.35 26.50 -23.49
C VAL A 118 7.69 25.24 -24.00
N GLY A 119 7.21 24.38 -23.08
CA GLY A 119 6.60 23.10 -23.39
C GLY A 119 6.92 22.05 -22.33
N ASN A 120 6.80 20.79 -22.72
CA ASN A 120 7.14 19.62 -21.91
C ASN A 120 7.96 18.61 -22.72
N ASP A 121 8.41 17.52 -22.08
CA ASP A 121 9.26 16.50 -22.68
C ASP A 121 8.61 15.80 -23.88
N PHE A 122 7.29 15.60 -23.89
CA PHE A 122 6.56 15.00 -25.02
C PHE A 122 6.66 15.82 -26.33
N ASN A 123 6.99 17.11 -26.23
CA ASN A 123 7.19 17.96 -27.39
C ASN A 123 8.56 17.73 -28.06
N TYR A 124 9.53 17.15 -27.36
CA TYR A 124 10.92 17.01 -27.78
C TYR A 124 11.43 15.56 -27.55
N PRO A 125 10.79 14.53 -28.11
CA PRO A 125 11.28 13.16 -28.01
C PRO A 125 12.66 13.03 -28.66
N ASP A 126 13.42 12.00 -28.25
CA ASP A 126 14.74 11.70 -28.81
C ASP A 126 14.69 11.67 -30.34
N GLY A 127 15.68 12.30 -30.95
CA GLY A 127 15.76 12.47 -32.42
C GLY A 127 15.04 13.71 -32.95
N THR A 128 14.49 14.57 -32.10
CA THR A 128 13.90 15.88 -32.51
C THR A 128 15.01 16.82 -32.99
N LEU A 129 14.91 17.34 -34.21
CA LEU A 129 15.87 18.29 -34.76
C LEU A 129 15.84 19.61 -33.98
N ALA A 130 17.01 20.18 -33.72
CA ALA A 130 17.16 21.47 -33.06
C ALA A 130 16.38 22.57 -33.82
N THR A 131 15.66 23.42 -33.11
CA THR A 131 14.74 24.42 -33.67
C THR A 131 14.63 25.65 -32.79
N THR A 132 14.28 26.79 -33.37
CA THR A 132 13.94 28.01 -32.63
C THR A 132 12.47 28.12 -32.23
N ALA A 133 11.63 27.15 -32.60
CA ALA A 133 10.22 27.16 -32.23
C ALA A 133 10.08 26.94 -30.71
N ASN A 134 9.45 27.89 -30.01
CA ASN A 134 9.31 27.94 -28.55
C ASN A 134 10.64 28.02 -27.75
N LEU A 135 11.76 28.27 -28.42
CA LEU A 135 13.07 28.44 -27.79
C LEU A 135 13.08 29.71 -26.93
N VAL A 136 13.52 29.57 -25.68
CA VAL A 136 13.67 30.66 -24.72
C VAL A 136 15.14 31.11 -24.65
N ASP A 137 16.05 30.14 -24.52
CA ASP A 137 17.49 30.36 -24.47
C ASP A 137 18.24 29.14 -25.01
N ALA A 138 19.47 29.35 -25.48
CA ALA A 138 20.34 28.26 -25.95
C ALA A 138 21.80 28.54 -25.66
N LEU A 139 22.57 27.46 -25.56
CA LEU A 139 24.04 27.45 -25.54
C LEU A 139 24.52 26.38 -26.50
N VAL A 140 25.37 26.77 -27.48
CA VAL A 140 26.10 25.82 -28.31
C VAL A 140 27.54 25.82 -27.85
N TYR A 141 28.05 24.67 -27.49
CA TYR A 141 29.35 24.51 -26.83
C TYR A 141 30.20 23.45 -27.46
N SER A 142 31.50 23.44 -27.14
CA SER A 142 32.44 22.39 -27.48
C SER A 142 33.60 22.35 -26.48
N HIS A 143 34.31 21.22 -26.47
CA HIS A 143 35.59 21.12 -25.75
C HIS A 143 36.77 21.13 -26.74
N GLY A 144 36.69 21.96 -27.81
CA GLY A 144 37.71 22.13 -28.83
C GLY A 144 37.50 21.31 -30.12
N GLN A 145 36.35 20.63 -30.28
CA GLN A 145 35.98 19.97 -31.51
C GLN A 145 35.47 20.98 -32.55
N SER A 146 35.38 20.53 -33.81
CA SER A 146 34.99 21.40 -34.93
C SER A 146 33.88 20.86 -35.84
N ASP A 147 33.28 19.73 -35.48
CA ASP A 147 32.05 19.20 -36.09
C ASP A 147 30.81 19.86 -35.51
N GLY A 148 29.60 19.61 -36.05
CA GLY A 148 28.37 20.18 -35.53
C GLY A 148 28.13 21.65 -35.84
N GLN A 149 28.66 22.17 -36.94
CA GLN A 149 28.58 23.59 -37.32
C GLN A 149 27.15 24.10 -37.63
N ASP A 150 26.18 23.21 -37.79
CA ASP A 150 24.80 23.59 -38.10
C ASP A 150 23.96 24.01 -36.85
N LEU A 151 24.35 23.54 -35.65
CA LEU A 151 23.62 23.86 -34.41
C LEU A 151 23.51 25.38 -34.13
N PRO A 152 24.57 26.19 -34.31
CA PRO A 152 24.41 27.63 -34.14
C PRO A 152 23.37 28.24 -35.06
N THR A 153 23.25 27.76 -36.30
CA THR A 153 22.27 28.24 -37.26
C THR A 153 20.84 27.77 -36.88
N LEU A 154 20.71 26.50 -36.48
CA LEU A 154 19.41 25.92 -36.12
C LEU A 154 18.83 26.53 -34.84
N LEU A 155 19.67 26.94 -33.89
CA LEU A 155 19.27 27.55 -32.63
C LEU A 155 19.35 29.09 -32.62
N ASN A 156 19.77 29.69 -33.74
CA ASN A 156 20.01 31.14 -33.85
C ASN A 156 21.01 31.65 -32.77
N PHE A 157 22.04 30.84 -32.47
CA PHE A 157 23.06 31.14 -31.48
C PHE A 157 24.31 31.69 -32.17
N ASN A 158 25.00 32.62 -31.53
CA ASN A 158 26.15 33.29 -32.12
C ASN A 158 27.46 32.51 -31.90
N GLY A 159 27.77 31.56 -32.78
CA GLY A 159 29.04 30.80 -32.75
C GLY A 159 28.95 29.54 -31.86
N ILE A 160 30.14 29.06 -31.46
CA ILE A 160 30.32 27.90 -30.58
C ILE A 160 31.23 28.33 -29.45
N ILE A 161 30.77 28.17 -28.21
CA ILE A 161 31.63 28.50 -27.05
C ILE A 161 32.52 27.32 -26.75
N ASN A 162 33.82 27.55 -26.76
CA ASN A 162 34.82 26.50 -26.49
C ASN A 162 35.24 26.51 -25.01
N GLU A 163 34.81 25.52 -24.25
CA GLU A 163 35.13 25.36 -22.83
C GLU A 163 36.66 25.26 -22.61
N ASN A 164 37.37 24.63 -23.53
CA ASN A 164 38.85 24.45 -23.46
C ASN A 164 39.61 25.54 -24.19
N ILE A 165 39.10 26.76 -24.31
CA ILE A 165 39.71 27.84 -25.10
C ILE A 165 41.10 28.24 -24.58
N ASN A 166 41.33 28.12 -23.29
CA ASN A 166 42.61 28.46 -22.63
C ASN A 166 43.44 27.22 -22.22
N GLY A 167 42.96 25.98 -22.56
CA GLY A 167 43.62 24.72 -22.24
C GLY A 167 43.30 24.21 -20.82
N GLN A 168 42.35 24.80 -20.11
CA GLN A 168 41.93 24.43 -18.74
C GLN A 168 40.52 23.79 -18.67
N GLY A 169 39.92 23.43 -19.78
CA GLY A 169 38.55 22.95 -19.86
C GLY A 169 38.22 21.65 -19.10
N LEU A 170 39.16 21.06 -18.36
CA LEU A 170 38.91 19.98 -17.41
C LEU A 170 38.64 20.47 -15.98
N VAL A 171 38.83 21.75 -15.70
CA VAL A 171 38.76 22.35 -14.36
C VAL A 171 38.06 23.72 -14.37
N GLU A 172 37.54 24.12 -15.53
CA GLU A 172 36.78 25.35 -15.75
C GLU A 172 35.49 25.04 -16.47
N SER A 173 34.48 25.86 -16.24
CA SER A 173 33.14 25.80 -16.87
C SER A 173 32.95 26.97 -17.82
N ILE A 174 31.97 26.87 -18.72
CA ILE A 174 31.43 27.97 -19.52
C ILE A 174 30.44 28.76 -18.65
N GLN A 175 30.72 30.03 -18.42
CA GLN A 175 29.91 30.91 -17.57
C GLN A 175 29.35 32.08 -18.36
N ARG A 176 28.15 32.53 -18.00
CA ARG A 176 27.50 33.70 -18.58
C ARG A 176 27.64 34.88 -17.65
N ALA A 177 28.19 35.98 -18.14
CA ALA A 177 28.24 37.25 -17.44
C ALA A 177 26.87 37.94 -17.40
N ASP A 178 26.68 38.92 -16.49
CA ASP A 178 25.41 39.66 -16.36
C ASP A 178 25.10 40.51 -17.61
N ASP A 179 26.11 40.86 -18.43
CA ASP A 179 25.94 41.53 -19.71
C ASP A 179 25.54 40.58 -20.87
N GLY A 180 25.46 39.26 -20.59
CA GLY A 180 25.10 38.20 -21.52
C GLY A 180 26.26 37.61 -22.31
N SER A 181 27.51 38.12 -22.14
CA SER A 181 28.69 37.53 -22.75
C SER A 181 29.09 36.22 -22.06
N TRP A 182 29.86 35.37 -22.79
CA TRP A 182 30.33 34.08 -22.27
C TRP A 182 31.83 34.12 -21.99
N PHE A 183 32.26 33.50 -20.89
CA PHE A 183 33.66 33.35 -20.51
C PHE A 183 33.87 31.95 -19.88
N VAL A 184 35.14 31.56 -19.65
CA VAL A 184 35.47 30.31 -18.95
C VAL A 184 36.21 30.67 -17.67
N ALA A 185 35.83 30.00 -16.58
CA ALA A 185 36.42 30.19 -15.25
C ALA A 185 36.19 28.96 -14.37
N THR A 186 36.76 28.95 -13.16
CA THR A 186 36.48 27.92 -12.16
C THR A 186 34.96 27.80 -11.92
N PRO A 187 34.38 26.57 -11.90
CA PRO A 187 32.97 26.36 -11.72
C PRO A 187 32.40 27.02 -10.46
N THR A 188 31.19 27.57 -10.58
CA THR A 188 30.50 28.31 -9.51
C THR A 188 29.06 27.81 -9.28
N PRO A 189 28.81 26.49 -9.21
CA PRO A 189 27.45 25.98 -9.05
C PRO A 189 26.81 26.56 -7.78
N ARG A 190 25.52 26.94 -7.87
CA ARG A 190 24.72 27.54 -6.80
C ARG A 190 25.08 28.97 -6.38
N VAL A 191 26.11 29.59 -7.00
CA VAL A 191 26.40 31.01 -6.75
C VAL A 191 26.54 31.78 -8.08
N PRO A 192 26.22 33.09 -8.12
CA PRO A 192 26.38 33.90 -9.34
C PRO A 192 27.81 33.87 -9.88
N ASN A 193 27.96 33.74 -11.20
CA ASN A 193 29.26 33.64 -11.90
C ASN A 193 30.22 34.81 -11.64
N GLU A 194 29.70 36.03 -11.44
CA GLU A 194 30.50 37.23 -11.17
C GLU A 194 30.63 37.53 -9.68
N GLY A 195 30.22 36.57 -8.82
CA GLY A 195 30.29 36.67 -7.36
C GLY A 195 29.08 37.39 -6.75
N GLY A 196 29.06 37.51 -5.43
CA GLY A 196 28.03 38.23 -4.67
C GLY A 196 26.88 37.36 -4.14
N GLY A 197 26.81 36.09 -4.47
CA GLY A 197 25.85 35.14 -3.89
C GLY A 197 26.35 34.57 -2.54
N VAL A 198 25.45 33.84 -1.86
CA VAL A 198 25.76 33.14 -0.61
C VAL A 198 25.68 31.64 -0.89
N LEU A 199 26.75 30.90 -0.55
CA LEU A 199 26.75 29.44 -0.67
C LEU A 199 25.66 28.83 0.23
N PRO A 200 24.85 27.93 -0.28
CA PRO A 200 23.89 27.21 0.53
C PRO A 200 24.62 26.34 1.56
N ILE A 201 24.06 26.29 2.75
CA ILE A 201 24.43 25.36 3.82
C ILE A 201 23.31 24.32 3.89
N PHE A 202 23.61 23.09 3.48
CA PHE A 202 22.62 22.01 3.51
C PHE A 202 22.49 21.47 4.92
N ILE A 203 21.24 21.19 5.33
CA ILE A 203 20.90 20.56 6.60
C ILE A 203 20.37 19.17 6.29
N ASP A 204 21.09 18.16 6.73
CA ASP A 204 20.68 16.76 6.70
C ASP A 204 19.99 16.38 8.01
N VAL A 205 18.99 15.50 7.95
CA VAL A 205 18.22 15.05 9.10
C VAL A 205 18.36 13.54 9.23
N ASN A 206 19.04 13.12 10.28
CA ASN A 206 19.34 11.72 10.53
C ASN A 206 18.48 11.17 11.67
N THR A 207 17.86 10.04 11.43
CA THR A 207 17.05 9.30 12.41
C THR A 207 17.56 7.87 12.58
N PRO A 208 17.36 7.22 13.74
CA PRO A 208 17.92 5.89 14.01
C PRO A 208 17.29 4.79 13.17
N ALA A 209 15.98 4.87 12.91
CA ALA A 209 15.19 3.89 12.18
C ALA A 209 13.86 4.49 11.70
N SER A 210 13.17 3.79 10.81
CA SER A 210 11.80 4.13 10.41
C SER A 210 10.72 3.62 11.36
N THR A 211 11.11 2.95 12.45
CA THR A 211 10.22 2.41 13.50
C THR A 211 10.82 2.69 14.87
N VAL A 212 9.94 2.83 15.87
CA VAL A 212 10.29 2.95 17.29
C VAL A 212 9.19 2.24 18.09
N ASN A 213 9.53 1.59 19.21
CA ASN A 213 8.51 1.04 20.10
C ASN A 213 8.05 2.11 21.09
N GLU A 214 6.84 1.97 21.61
CA GLU A 214 6.42 2.69 22.79
C GLU A 214 7.39 2.47 23.95
N GLY A 215 7.54 3.48 24.80
CA GLY A 215 8.50 3.46 25.90
C GLY A 215 9.96 3.68 25.51
N GLU A 216 10.28 3.81 24.22
CA GLU A 216 11.63 4.06 23.74
C GLU A 216 11.89 5.54 23.43
N ASP A 217 13.18 5.89 23.44
CA ASP A 217 13.64 7.22 23.05
C ASP A 217 13.98 7.25 21.56
N TYR A 218 13.49 8.27 20.84
CA TYR A 218 13.76 8.49 19.42
C TYR A 218 14.58 9.78 19.23
N THR A 219 15.84 9.64 18.82
CA THR A 219 16.76 10.76 18.66
C THR A 219 16.85 11.23 17.22
N ILE A 220 16.56 12.51 16.99
CA ILE A 220 16.65 13.18 15.69
C ILE A 220 17.90 14.06 15.70
N THR A 221 18.78 13.87 14.73
CA THR A 221 20.04 14.63 14.60
C THR A 221 20.03 15.46 13.33
N PHE A 222 20.22 16.75 13.48
CA PHE A 222 20.37 17.70 12.39
C PHE A 222 21.85 17.99 12.17
N THR A 223 22.32 17.87 10.92
CA THR A 223 23.74 18.05 10.57
C THR A 223 23.87 19.03 9.42
N ALA A 224 24.57 20.12 9.63
CA ALA A 224 24.89 21.11 8.60
C ALA A 224 26.11 20.66 7.77
N SER A 225 26.11 20.98 6.48
CA SER A 225 27.23 20.68 5.56
C SER A 225 28.55 21.40 5.89
N SER A 226 28.52 22.37 6.81
CA SER A 226 29.67 23.08 7.33
C SER A 226 29.42 23.62 8.72
N THR A 227 30.46 23.89 9.48
CA THR A 227 30.43 24.56 10.79
C THR A 227 29.72 25.92 10.66
N LEU A 228 28.74 26.19 11.53
CA LEU A 228 27.95 27.39 11.49
C LEU A 228 28.69 28.60 12.09
N SER A 229 28.48 29.76 11.49
CA SER A 229 29.05 31.04 12.01
C SER A 229 28.11 31.73 13.02
N GLU A 230 26.84 31.32 13.07
CA GLU A 230 25.80 31.81 13.98
C GLU A 230 24.88 30.67 14.41
N ASP A 231 24.09 30.87 15.46
CA ASP A 231 23.16 29.84 15.94
C ASP A 231 22.01 29.65 14.91
N LEU A 232 21.74 28.40 14.56
CA LEU A 232 20.59 28.02 13.71
C LEU A 232 19.55 27.30 14.56
N THR A 233 18.34 27.85 14.64
CA THR A 233 17.21 27.21 15.28
C THR A 233 16.27 26.58 14.24
N LEU A 234 16.02 25.29 14.37
CA LEU A 234 15.13 24.49 13.53
C LEU A 234 13.90 24.10 14.36
N ASN A 235 12.72 24.23 13.75
CA ASN A 235 11.45 23.83 14.35
C ASN A 235 10.81 22.73 13.47
N PHE A 236 10.17 21.76 14.10
CA PHE A 236 9.44 20.71 13.42
C PHE A 236 8.19 20.32 14.19
N SER A 237 7.24 19.67 13.53
CA SER A 237 6.10 19.01 14.17
C SER A 237 6.21 17.50 14.02
N VAL A 238 5.50 16.75 14.85
CA VAL A 238 5.45 15.29 14.81
C VAL A 238 4.01 14.75 14.87
N GLU A 239 3.02 15.65 14.96
CA GLU A 239 1.61 15.26 15.04
C GLU A 239 1.11 14.71 13.71
N ASN A 240 0.39 13.59 13.71
CA ASN A 240 -0.24 13.00 12.54
C ASN A 240 -1.46 12.16 12.94
N GLY A 241 -2.64 12.72 12.74
CA GLY A 241 -3.89 11.99 12.99
C GLY A 241 -4.09 11.63 14.47
N ASN A 242 -3.90 10.37 14.80
CA ASN A 242 -4.04 9.86 16.17
C ASN A 242 -2.82 10.13 17.02
N PHE A 243 -1.61 10.19 16.43
CA PHE A 243 -0.39 10.51 17.17
C PHE A 243 -0.34 12.00 17.49
N ASP A 244 -0.43 12.35 18.76
CA ASP A 244 -0.49 13.73 19.26
C ASP A 244 0.45 13.99 20.46
N GLN A 245 0.24 15.06 21.19
CA GLN A 245 1.07 15.45 22.33
C GLN A 245 0.89 14.57 23.58
N ASN A 246 -0.03 13.63 23.59
CA ASN A 246 -0.17 12.67 24.66
C ASN A 246 0.77 11.48 24.47
N ASP A 247 1.22 11.23 23.23
CA ASP A 247 1.96 10.03 22.84
C ASP A 247 3.48 10.21 22.92
N PHE A 248 3.95 11.45 23.15
CA PHE A 248 5.38 11.71 23.32
C PHE A 248 5.68 12.87 24.28
N THR A 249 6.91 12.89 24.76
CA THR A 249 7.51 14.04 25.44
C THR A 249 8.84 14.40 24.77
N GLY A 250 9.19 15.68 24.78
CA GLY A 250 10.45 16.15 24.19
C GLY A 250 10.30 17.52 23.53
N ASN A 251 11.39 18.00 22.96
CA ASN A 251 11.41 19.30 22.29
C ASN A 251 11.33 19.12 20.76
N THR A 252 10.40 19.81 20.14
CA THR A 252 10.27 19.94 18.69
C THR A 252 10.99 21.17 18.12
N THR A 253 11.93 21.69 18.91
CA THR A 253 12.85 22.78 18.52
C THR A 253 14.27 22.36 18.89
N VAL A 254 15.19 22.49 17.95
CA VAL A 254 16.61 22.20 18.17
C VAL A 254 17.45 23.37 17.66
N SER A 255 18.55 23.68 18.32
CA SER A 255 19.48 24.74 17.89
C SER A 255 20.87 24.16 17.68
N ILE A 256 21.44 24.36 16.47
CA ILE A 256 22.86 24.10 16.19
C ILE A 256 23.62 25.37 16.56
N PRO A 257 24.52 25.31 17.58
CA PRO A 257 25.22 26.49 18.04
C PRO A 257 26.26 26.98 17.03
N SER A 258 26.57 28.27 17.07
CA SER A 258 27.74 28.82 16.37
C SER A 258 29.03 28.09 16.77
N GLY A 259 29.83 27.70 15.78
CA GLY A 259 31.04 26.92 15.97
C GLY A 259 30.84 25.40 15.92
N GLU A 260 29.60 24.94 15.84
CA GLU A 260 29.24 23.52 15.68
C GLU A 260 28.62 23.27 14.29
N ASP A 261 28.52 22.01 13.88
CA ASP A 261 27.89 21.58 12.64
C ASP A 261 26.67 20.67 12.87
N SER A 262 26.37 20.30 14.11
CA SER A 262 25.27 19.40 14.40
C SER A 262 24.65 19.64 15.77
N ALA A 263 23.38 19.24 15.92
CA ALA A 263 22.67 19.16 17.18
C ALA A 263 21.59 18.10 17.11
N SER A 264 21.22 17.54 18.27
CA SER A 264 20.19 16.51 18.38
C SER A 264 19.12 16.91 19.37
N THR A 265 17.91 16.36 19.15
CA THR A 265 16.82 16.34 20.12
C THR A 265 16.31 14.92 20.26
N THR A 266 15.72 14.60 21.41
CA THR A 266 15.17 13.28 21.69
C THR A 266 13.69 13.43 22.02
N LEU A 267 12.86 12.64 21.37
CA LEU A 267 11.46 12.41 21.71
C LEU A 267 11.40 11.10 22.50
N SER A 268 10.81 11.13 23.69
CA SER A 268 10.52 9.93 24.46
C SER A 268 9.07 9.54 24.16
N ILE A 269 8.88 8.41 23.50
CA ILE A 269 7.56 7.87 23.17
C ILE A 269 6.95 7.33 24.47
N ILE A 270 5.70 7.65 24.72
CA ILE A 270 5.00 7.26 25.94
C ILE A 270 4.50 5.82 25.77
N ASP A 271 4.71 5.00 26.79
CA ASP A 271 4.18 3.65 26.95
C ASP A 271 3.01 3.75 27.93
N ASP A 272 1.80 3.47 27.49
CA ASP A 272 0.63 3.48 28.36
C ASP A 272 -0.02 2.08 28.47
N ASN A 273 -1.29 1.84 28.44
CA ASN A 273 -1.91 0.52 28.46
C ASN A 273 -3.17 0.53 27.57
N LEU A 274 -3.17 1.33 26.54
CA LEU A 274 -4.25 1.44 25.58
C LEU A 274 -3.83 0.70 24.31
N ASP A 275 -4.68 -0.18 23.82
CA ASP A 275 -4.52 -0.79 22.48
C ASP A 275 -4.98 0.24 21.44
N GLU A 276 -4.07 1.07 20.97
CA GLU A 276 -4.30 2.12 19.96
C GLU A 276 -3.90 1.65 18.57
N GLY A 277 -3.14 0.55 18.51
CA GLY A 277 -2.55 -0.01 17.31
C GLY A 277 -1.28 0.73 16.88
N ASP A 278 -0.55 0.14 15.93
CA ASP A 278 0.65 0.78 15.40
C ASP A 278 0.29 2.13 14.76
N GLU A 279 0.92 3.21 15.23
CA GLU A 279 0.68 4.56 14.80
C GLU A 279 1.79 5.08 13.88
N THR A 280 1.61 6.24 13.31
CA THR A 280 2.61 6.89 12.46
C THR A 280 2.72 8.36 12.83
N PHE A 281 3.91 8.83 13.11
CA PHE A 281 4.16 10.26 13.13
C PHE A 281 5.01 10.72 11.95
N ILE A 282 4.85 11.98 11.60
CA ILE A 282 5.60 12.63 10.53
C ILE A 282 6.42 13.75 11.14
N ILE A 283 7.75 13.65 11.02
CA ILE A 283 8.65 14.76 11.33
C ILE A 283 8.54 15.73 10.15
N ASP A 284 7.79 16.81 10.31
CA ASP A 284 7.62 17.88 9.32
C ASP A 284 8.41 19.10 9.77
N ILE A 285 9.47 19.42 9.02
CA ILE A 285 10.47 20.42 9.40
C ILE A 285 10.18 21.73 8.68
N VAL A 286 10.08 22.81 9.44
CA VAL A 286 9.89 24.14 8.89
C VAL A 286 11.16 24.58 8.16
N GLU A 287 11.01 24.92 6.87
CA GLU A 287 12.14 25.38 6.04
C GLU A 287 12.84 26.59 6.70
N PRO A 288 14.14 26.50 6.98
CA PRO A 288 14.87 27.61 7.59
C PRO A 288 15.09 28.75 6.56
N ALA A 289 15.36 29.96 7.09
CA ALA A 289 15.69 31.07 6.21
C ALA A 289 17.05 30.86 5.51
N PRO A 290 17.23 31.41 4.27
CA PRO A 290 18.52 31.37 3.60
C PRO A 290 19.66 31.88 4.51
N PRO A 291 20.86 31.31 4.43
CA PRO A 291 21.37 30.42 3.36
C PRO A 291 21.14 28.90 3.61
N TYR A 292 20.32 28.53 4.56
CA TYR A 292 20.11 27.13 4.93
C TYR A 292 19.08 26.48 4.01
N VAL A 293 19.32 25.21 3.65
CA VAL A 293 18.47 24.40 2.76
C VAL A 293 18.34 23.00 3.35
N LEU A 294 17.12 22.54 3.58
CA LEU A 294 16.86 21.17 4.02
C LEU A 294 17.09 20.20 2.86
N LEU A 295 17.78 19.07 3.10
CA LEU A 295 17.89 17.98 2.12
C LEU A 295 16.62 17.14 2.07
N GLN A 296 15.91 17.07 3.20
CA GLN A 296 14.56 16.50 3.31
C GLN A 296 13.79 17.25 4.40
N ASN A 297 12.53 17.50 4.18
CA ASN A 297 11.67 18.23 5.11
C ASN A 297 10.63 17.35 5.80
N GLU A 298 10.46 16.09 5.35
CA GLU A 298 9.46 15.17 5.89
C GLU A 298 10.07 13.78 6.08
N ILE A 299 9.88 13.18 7.28
CA ILE A 299 10.31 11.82 7.60
C ILE A 299 9.17 11.11 8.31
N GLN A 300 8.73 9.98 7.77
CA GLN A 300 7.71 9.14 8.37
C GLN A 300 8.35 8.11 9.31
N VAL A 301 7.79 7.96 10.51
CA VAL A 301 8.21 7.01 11.54
C VAL A 301 6.98 6.26 12.06
N ILE A 302 7.09 4.94 12.21
CA ILE A 302 6.03 4.10 12.76
C ILE A 302 6.34 3.85 14.23
N VAL A 303 5.37 4.13 15.10
CA VAL A 303 5.37 3.74 16.52
C VAL A 303 4.70 2.37 16.61
N ILE A 304 5.41 1.43 17.19
CA ILE A 304 4.91 0.07 17.42
C ILE A 304 4.28 0.04 18.80
N ASP A 305 2.95 -0.15 18.82
CA ASP A 305 2.17 -0.35 20.03
C ASP A 305 2.49 -1.73 20.63
N ASN A 306 2.86 -1.74 21.89
CA ASN A 306 3.17 -2.96 22.63
C ASN A 306 1.96 -3.50 23.42
N ASP A 307 0.86 -2.76 23.48
CA ASP A 307 -0.43 -3.14 24.04
C ASP A 307 -1.36 -3.70 22.97
N PHE A 308 -1.85 -4.90 23.14
CA PHE A 308 -2.68 -5.59 22.16
C PHE A 308 -3.71 -6.50 22.82
N GLN A 309 -4.78 -6.75 22.10
CA GLN A 309 -5.81 -7.67 22.54
C GLN A 309 -5.56 -9.07 21.98
N VAL A 310 -5.85 -10.06 22.84
CA VAL A 310 -5.90 -11.48 22.45
C VAL A 310 -7.37 -11.88 22.35
N ALA A 311 -7.74 -12.45 21.23
CA ALA A 311 -9.12 -12.91 21.02
C ALA A 311 -9.49 -14.07 21.96
N SER A 312 -10.78 -14.25 22.17
CA SER A 312 -11.29 -15.40 22.95
C SER A 312 -11.35 -16.70 22.15
N TRP A 313 -11.04 -16.65 20.86
CA TRP A 313 -11.01 -17.81 19.93
C TRP A 313 -9.57 -18.04 19.42
N GLY A 314 -9.35 -19.24 18.85
CA GLY A 314 -8.04 -19.68 18.41
C GLY A 314 -7.66 -19.23 16.99
N SER A 315 -6.38 -19.30 16.67
CA SER A 315 -5.85 -19.13 15.31
C SER A 315 -6.15 -20.36 14.44
N PRO A 316 -6.11 -20.25 13.10
CA PRO A 316 -6.38 -21.39 12.20
C PRO A 316 -5.54 -22.64 12.48
N VAL A 317 -4.28 -22.50 12.91
CA VAL A 317 -3.45 -23.64 13.34
C VAL A 317 -3.82 -24.24 14.70
N ASN A 318 -4.56 -23.50 15.52
CA ASN A 318 -5.12 -23.94 16.79
C ASN A 318 -6.60 -23.57 16.86
N PRO A 319 -7.45 -24.11 15.96
CA PRO A 319 -8.82 -23.64 15.79
C PRO A 319 -9.67 -23.90 17.02
N THR A 320 -10.59 -22.99 17.25
CA THR A 320 -11.73 -23.14 18.14
C THR A 320 -13.03 -23.14 17.34
N PHE A 321 -14.10 -23.61 17.93
CA PHE A 321 -15.40 -23.72 17.28
C PHE A 321 -16.50 -23.29 18.23
N ASP A 322 -17.57 -22.70 17.69
CA ASP A 322 -18.77 -22.31 18.43
C ASP A 322 -18.53 -21.24 19.53
N GLN A 323 -17.40 -20.51 19.51
CA GLN A 323 -17.13 -19.39 20.41
C GLN A 323 -17.50 -18.06 19.77
N VAL A 324 -17.42 -17.95 18.45
CA VAL A 324 -17.87 -16.80 17.67
C VAL A 324 -19.22 -17.14 17.05
N ASN A 325 -20.25 -16.36 17.43
CA ASN A 325 -21.58 -16.53 16.85
C ASN A 325 -21.69 -15.78 15.52
N SER A 326 -22.45 -16.32 14.58
CA SER A 326 -22.82 -15.61 13.37
C SER A 326 -23.61 -14.34 13.71
N THR A 327 -23.29 -13.23 13.04
CA THR A 327 -24.04 -11.96 13.11
C THR A 327 -25.01 -11.82 11.94
N ALA A 328 -25.33 -12.90 11.23
CA ALA A 328 -26.36 -12.87 10.20
C ALA A 328 -27.68 -12.32 10.77
N PRO A 329 -28.37 -11.41 10.10
CA PRO A 329 -29.69 -10.97 10.52
C PRO A 329 -30.68 -12.12 10.63
N ASP A 330 -31.66 -11.98 11.51
CA ASP A 330 -32.76 -12.96 11.61
C ASP A 330 -33.41 -13.16 10.25
N GLY A 331 -33.54 -14.42 9.81
CA GLY A 331 -34.15 -14.77 8.54
C GLY A 331 -33.24 -14.55 7.31
N TYR A 332 -31.99 -14.22 7.48
CA TYR A 332 -31.05 -13.96 6.34
C TYR A 332 -31.01 -15.13 5.35
N TYR A 333 -31.15 -16.38 5.80
CA TYR A 333 -31.09 -17.58 4.98
C TYR A 333 -32.46 -18.25 4.73
N ASP A 334 -33.56 -17.62 5.15
CA ASP A 334 -34.89 -18.24 5.06
C ASP A 334 -35.30 -18.61 3.62
N ASP A 335 -34.83 -17.83 2.64
CA ASP A 335 -35.13 -18.06 1.22
C ASP A 335 -34.44 -19.30 0.65
N LEU A 336 -33.48 -19.89 1.36
CA LEU A 336 -32.83 -21.14 0.95
C LEU A 336 -33.58 -22.38 1.42
N ASP A 337 -34.43 -22.25 2.45
CA ASP A 337 -35.15 -23.38 3.06
C ASP A 337 -36.09 -24.09 2.08
N GLY A 338 -35.99 -25.40 2.04
CA GLY A 338 -36.82 -26.24 1.18
C GLY A 338 -36.42 -26.25 -0.29
N LYS A 339 -35.30 -25.64 -0.69
CA LYS A 339 -34.81 -25.59 -2.08
C LYS A 339 -33.82 -26.69 -2.39
N ALA A 340 -33.66 -27.00 -3.69
CA ALA A 340 -32.77 -28.06 -4.19
C ALA A 340 -32.18 -27.70 -5.55
N GLY A 341 -31.02 -28.23 -5.87
CA GLY A 341 -30.38 -28.11 -7.19
C GLY A 341 -30.26 -26.67 -7.66
N GLU A 342 -30.67 -26.36 -8.91
CA GLU A 342 -30.57 -25.01 -9.48
C GLU A 342 -31.34 -23.96 -8.66
N GLU A 343 -32.53 -24.31 -8.11
CA GLU A 343 -33.30 -23.36 -7.29
C GLU A 343 -32.57 -22.96 -5.98
N LEU A 344 -31.76 -23.86 -5.42
CA LEU A 344 -30.93 -23.55 -4.24
C LEU A 344 -29.73 -22.64 -4.65
N ILE A 345 -29.11 -22.94 -5.78
CA ILE A 345 -28.00 -22.14 -6.32
C ILE A 345 -28.46 -20.72 -6.64
N ASP A 346 -29.60 -20.58 -7.37
CA ASP A 346 -30.17 -19.28 -7.73
C ASP A 346 -30.52 -18.46 -6.49
N ALA A 347 -31.18 -19.05 -5.51
CA ALA A 347 -31.56 -18.38 -4.27
C ALA A 347 -30.32 -17.94 -3.47
N MET A 348 -29.26 -18.76 -3.45
CA MET A 348 -28.00 -18.40 -2.79
C MET A 348 -27.31 -17.26 -3.53
N GLN A 349 -27.29 -17.27 -4.87
CA GLN A 349 -26.75 -16.18 -5.68
C GLN A 349 -27.54 -14.90 -5.46
N ASP A 350 -28.88 -14.97 -5.49
CA ASP A 350 -29.77 -13.82 -5.22
C ASP A 350 -29.44 -13.19 -3.86
N LEU A 351 -29.20 -14.00 -2.83
CA LEU A 351 -28.88 -13.54 -1.48
C LEU A 351 -27.51 -12.85 -1.41
N ILE A 352 -26.47 -13.48 -1.96
CA ILE A 352 -25.09 -12.95 -1.80
C ILE A 352 -24.69 -11.94 -2.88
N ALA A 353 -25.55 -11.73 -3.89
CA ALA A 353 -25.33 -10.78 -4.99
C ALA A 353 -26.50 -9.78 -5.14
N GLU A 354 -27.37 -9.60 -4.14
CA GLU A 354 -28.56 -8.78 -4.20
C GLU A 354 -28.24 -7.33 -4.58
N GLU A 355 -28.75 -6.91 -5.74
CA GLU A 355 -28.51 -5.57 -6.27
C GLU A 355 -29.14 -4.49 -5.39
N GLY A 356 -28.35 -3.49 -4.99
CA GLY A 356 -28.79 -2.39 -4.12
C GLY A 356 -28.68 -2.69 -2.62
N VAL A 357 -28.35 -3.91 -2.23
CA VAL A 357 -28.07 -4.33 -0.85
C VAL A 357 -26.59 -4.64 -0.68
N VAL A 358 -26.07 -5.57 -1.48
CA VAL A 358 -24.67 -5.96 -1.45
C VAL A 358 -23.79 -4.82 -1.99
N ARG A 359 -22.70 -4.57 -1.29
CA ARG A 359 -21.77 -3.47 -1.54
C ARG A 359 -20.44 -3.99 -2.01
N ILE A 360 -19.75 -3.19 -2.82
CA ILE A 360 -18.37 -3.42 -3.14
C ILE A 360 -17.56 -2.16 -2.86
N HIS A 361 -16.39 -2.33 -2.30
CA HIS A 361 -15.46 -1.27 -1.94
C HIS A 361 -14.31 -1.17 -2.94
N THR A 362 -13.47 -0.17 -2.81
CA THR A 362 -12.27 -0.03 -3.65
C THR A 362 -11.29 -1.17 -3.36
N TYR A 363 -10.41 -1.47 -4.31
CA TYR A 363 -9.36 -2.44 -4.05
C TYR A 363 -8.37 -1.97 -2.98
N SER A 364 -8.25 -0.64 -2.78
CA SER A 364 -7.46 -0.08 -1.67
C SER A 364 -8.13 -0.25 -0.31
N ASP A 365 -9.47 -0.14 -0.21
CA ASP A 365 -10.18 -0.42 1.03
C ASP A 365 -10.01 -1.86 1.52
N ILE A 366 -9.71 -2.80 0.61
CA ILE A 366 -9.44 -4.20 1.01
C ILE A 366 -8.29 -4.31 2.00
N ILE A 367 -7.32 -3.39 1.97
CA ILE A 367 -6.22 -3.39 2.94
C ILE A 367 -6.78 -3.23 4.35
N ASP A 368 -7.69 -2.28 4.54
CA ASP A 368 -8.31 -2.00 5.84
C ASP A 368 -9.28 -3.11 6.24
N ILE A 369 -10.06 -3.63 5.29
CA ILE A 369 -10.93 -4.78 5.53
C ILE A 369 -10.13 -6.00 6.01
N LEU A 370 -8.98 -6.30 5.39
CA LEU A 370 -8.14 -7.44 5.80
C LEU A 370 -7.43 -7.21 7.13
N LYS A 371 -7.07 -5.96 7.46
CA LYS A 371 -6.55 -5.63 8.80
C LYS A 371 -7.55 -5.94 9.93
N GLU A 372 -8.85 -5.91 9.63
CA GLU A 372 -9.92 -6.28 10.56
C GLU A 372 -10.31 -7.75 10.43
N ALA A 373 -10.56 -8.24 9.21
CA ALA A 373 -11.08 -9.56 8.96
C ALA A 373 -10.05 -10.68 9.13
N ASP A 374 -8.80 -10.42 8.73
CA ASP A 374 -7.68 -11.35 8.92
C ASP A 374 -6.81 -10.95 10.13
N GLN A 375 -7.35 -10.14 11.08
CA GLN A 375 -6.66 -9.83 12.32
C GLN A 375 -6.28 -11.09 13.07
N SER A 376 -5.02 -11.15 13.53
CA SER A 376 -4.54 -12.28 14.32
C SER A 376 -5.30 -12.41 15.64
N PRO A 377 -5.78 -13.62 16.01
CA PRO A 377 -6.36 -13.85 17.32
C PRO A 377 -5.36 -13.67 18.47
N ASP A 378 -4.07 -13.86 18.20
CA ASP A 378 -3.02 -13.80 19.21
C ASP A 378 -2.54 -12.36 19.50
N ASN A 379 -2.76 -11.42 18.55
CA ASN A 379 -2.32 -10.04 18.66
C ASN A 379 -3.12 -9.14 17.70
N SER A 380 -3.90 -8.19 18.24
CA SER A 380 -4.74 -7.25 17.48
C SER A 380 -3.96 -6.36 16.52
N ASN A 381 -2.65 -6.12 16.72
CA ASN A 381 -1.79 -5.30 15.86
C ASN A 381 -1.20 -6.08 14.68
N GLN A 382 -1.60 -7.34 14.51
CA GLN A 382 -1.11 -8.24 13.47
C GLN A 382 -2.24 -8.80 12.62
N VAL A 383 -1.91 -9.17 11.37
CA VAL A 383 -2.75 -9.99 10.49
C VAL A 383 -2.24 -11.42 10.48
N TRP A 384 -3.17 -12.37 10.29
CA TRP A 384 -2.86 -13.78 10.04
C TRP A 384 -2.58 -14.00 8.56
N LEU A 385 -1.40 -14.52 8.23
CA LEU A 385 -1.00 -14.81 6.86
C LEU A 385 -1.42 -16.24 6.47
N MET A 386 -2.42 -16.34 5.61
CA MET A 386 -3.09 -17.60 5.26
C MET A 386 -2.13 -18.74 4.90
N TYR A 387 -1.30 -18.60 3.85
CA TYR A 387 -0.45 -19.70 3.38
C TYR A 387 0.77 -20.02 4.25
N ARG A 388 1.29 -19.00 4.92
CA ARG A 388 2.45 -19.11 5.80
C ARG A 388 2.07 -19.54 7.22
N GLU A 389 0.79 -19.42 7.57
CA GLU A 389 0.27 -19.81 8.88
C GLU A 389 1.02 -19.10 10.02
N GLU A 390 1.29 -17.82 9.84
CA GLU A 390 2.04 -16.97 10.76
C GLU A 390 1.44 -15.58 10.90
N ASN A 391 1.75 -14.91 12.01
CA ASN A 391 1.35 -13.53 12.25
C ASN A 391 2.35 -12.55 11.62
N ARG A 392 1.84 -11.37 11.17
CA ARG A 392 2.67 -10.26 10.70
C ARG A 392 2.04 -8.91 11.04
N ALA A 393 2.87 -7.93 11.44
CA ALA A 393 2.37 -6.60 11.79
C ALA A 393 1.55 -5.96 10.66
N LYS A 394 0.44 -5.30 11.02
CA LYS A 394 -0.51 -4.69 10.07
C LYS A 394 0.15 -3.64 9.18
N TYR A 395 1.14 -2.89 9.72
CA TYR A 395 1.86 -1.86 8.96
C TYR A 395 2.80 -2.42 7.89
N LEU A 396 3.20 -3.70 7.96
CA LEU A 396 4.07 -4.35 6.97
C LEU A 396 3.31 -4.74 5.69
N PHE A 397 2.35 -3.92 5.28
CA PHE A 397 1.71 -4.06 3.97
C PHE A 397 2.66 -3.64 2.86
N GLN A 398 2.75 -4.45 1.80
CA GLN A 398 3.64 -4.18 0.67
C GLN A 398 3.18 -2.96 -0.14
N THR A 399 3.98 -1.90 -0.17
CA THR A 399 3.75 -0.70 -0.98
C THR A 399 4.70 -0.59 -2.18
N GLY A 400 5.83 -1.31 -2.16
CA GLY A 400 6.87 -1.31 -3.19
C GLY A 400 6.98 -2.64 -3.95
N SER A 401 8.03 -2.77 -4.74
CA SER A 401 8.31 -3.99 -5.52
C SER A 401 8.98 -5.12 -4.71
N ASP A 402 9.59 -4.82 -3.57
CA ASP A 402 10.16 -5.82 -2.67
C ASP A 402 9.03 -6.43 -1.82
N GLY A 403 8.91 -7.75 -1.87
CA GLY A 403 7.93 -8.50 -1.07
C GLY A 403 8.51 -9.10 0.21
N THR A 404 9.83 -8.93 0.46
CA THR A 404 10.50 -9.61 1.57
C THR A 404 10.08 -9.04 2.93
N GLY A 405 9.43 -9.86 3.74
CA GLY A 405 8.93 -9.44 5.06
C GLY A 405 7.61 -8.67 5.03
N PHE A 406 7.03 -8.44 3.86
CA PHE A 406 5.74 -7.76 3.70
C PHE A 406 4.60 -8.74 3.45
N TRP A 407 3.36 -8.30 3.75
CA TRP A 407 2.14 -8.97 3.37
C TRP A 407 1.38 -8.17 2.30
N ASN A 408 0.56 -8.88 1.52
CA ASN A 408 -0.30 -8.25 0.53
C ASN A 408 -1.64 -9.00 0.38
N ARG A 409 -2.46 -8.56 -0.57
CA ARG A 409 -3.81 -9.11 -0.85
C ARG A 409 -3.70 -10.27 -1.82
N GLU A 410 -3.99 -11.47 -1.36
CA GLU A 410 -4.13 -12.66 -2.19
C GLU A 410 -5.54 -12.76 -2.74
N HIS A 411 -5.67 -12.97 -4.05
CA HIS A 411 -6.91 -13.39 -4.66
C HIS A 411 -6.98 -14.92 -4.68
N VAL A 412 -7.76 -15.51 -3.77
CA VAL A 412 -7.97 -16.97 -3.70
C VAL A 412 -8.45 -17.52 -5.05
N PHE A 413 -9.40 -16.85 -5.68
CA PHE A 413 -9.69 -17.04 -7.11
C PHE A 413 -8.83 -16.05 -7.91
N PRO A 414 -7.80 -16.50 -8.66
CA PRO A 414 -6.82 -15.61 -9.27
C PRO A 414 -7.43 -14.61 -10.26
N ARG A 415 -7.00 -13.35 -10.18
CA ARG A 415 -7.48 -12.28 -11.06
C ARG A 415 -7.45 -12.64 -12.55
N SER A 416 -6.36 -13.21 -13.01
CA SER A 416 -6.21 -13.57 -14.43
C SER A 416 -7.12 -14.73 -14.87
N ARG A 417 -7.48 -15.64 -13.94
CA ARG A 417 -8.47 -16.70 -14.22
C ARG A 417 -9.88 -16.15 -14.22
N GLY A 418 -10.22 -15.32 -13.25
CA GLY A 418 -11.54 -14.71 -13.12
C GLY A 418 -11.80 -13.57 -14.10
N GLY A 419 -10.76 -13.01 -14.71
CA GLY A 419 -10.91 -11.85 -15.58
C GLY A 419 -11.21 -10.56 -14.79
N PHE A 420 -10.85 -10.50 -13.52
CA PHE A 420 -11.01 -9.31 -12.69
C PHE A 420 -10.00 -8.23 -13.08
N PHE A 421 -10.36 -6.96 -12.95
CA PHE A 421 -9.44 -5.86 -13.20
C PHE A 421 -9.76 -4.64 -12.34
N SER A 422 -8.69 -3.88 -12.03
CA SER A 422 -8.82 -2.60 -11.35
C SER A 422 -9.14 -1.48 -12.34
N ILE A 423 -9.79 -0.44 -11.81
CA ILE A 423 -9.93 0.87 -12.46
C ILE A 423 -9.18 1.92 -11.63
N GLU A 424 -9.04 3.14 -12.14
CA GLU A 424 -8.32 4.22 -11.45
C GLU A 424 -8.87 4.47 -10.03
N ASP A 425 -10.19 4.51 -9.87
CA ASP A 425 -10.85 4.73 -8.57
C ASP A 425 -10.55 3.62 -7.55
N ASP A 426 -10.16 2.42 -7.97
CA ASP A 426 -9.75 1.32 -7.07
C ASP A 426 -8.43 1.61 -6.32
N GLY A 427 -7.64 2.58 -6.78
CA GLY A 427 -6.37 2.98 -6.17
C GLY A 427 -6.52 3.85 -4.92
N ILE A 428 -7.74 4.27 -4.56
CA ILE A 428 -7.99 5.18 -3.44
C ILE A 428 -8.85 4.48 -2.40
N ALA A 429 -8.37 4.37 -1.16
CA ALA A 429 -9.18 3.92 -0.04
C ALA A 429 -10.21 5.00 0.31
N THR A 430 -11.48 4.62 0.38
CA THR A 430 -12.61 5.54 0.59
C THR A 430 -13.39 5.26 1.88
N GLY A 431 -13.10 4.13 2.52
CA GLY A 431 -13.70 3.70 3.78
C GLY A 431 -15.11 3.11 3.64
N ILE A 432 -15.63 2.61 4.75
CA ILE A 432 -16.90 1.83 4.82
C ILE A 432 -18.12 2.59 4.30
N ASN A 433 -18.10 3.91 4.32
CA ASN A 433 -19.25 4.73 3.92
C ASN A 433 -19.32 5.01 2.41
N VAL A 434 -18.29 4.64 1.63
CA VAL A 434 -18.24 4.84 0.18
C VAL A 434 -18.12 3.47 -0.50
N TRP A 435 -19.10 3.16 -1.35
CA TRP A 435 -19.20 1.85 -2.00
C TRP A 435 -19.97 1.96 -3.31
N TRP A 436 -19.84 0.93 -4.15
CA TRP A 436 -20.60 0.79 -5.40
C TRP A 436 -21.63 -0.31 -5.32
N ASN A 437 -22.72 -0.15 -6.09
CA ASN A 437 -23.66 -1.23 -6.33
C ASN A 437 -22.98 -2.35 -7.12
N THR A 438 -23.38 -3.58 -6.82
CA THR A 438 -22.86 -4.79 -7.46
C THR A 438 -23.99 -5.81 -7.64
N ASN A 439 -23.80 -6.78 -8.54
CA ASN A 439 -24.67 -7.92 -8.74
C ASN A 439 -23.85 -9.10 -9.33
N ALA A 440 -24.49 -10.22 -9.61
CA ALA A 440 -23.82 -11.41 -10.13
C ALA A 440 -23.12 -11.21 -11.49
N ASP A 441 -23.57 -10.29 -12.32
CA ASP A 441 -22.98 -9.99 -13.63
C ASP A 441 -21.79 -9.00 -13.53
N SER A 442 -21.57 -8.41 -12.35
CA SER A 442 -20.49 -7.44 -12.12
C SER A 442 -19.15 -8.12 -11.87
N LEU A 443 -18.70 -8.99 -12.79
CA LEU A 443 -17.51 -9.83 -12.66
C LEU A 443 -16.24 -9.05 -12.28
N ARG A 444 -16.09 -7.81 -12.77
CA ARG A 444 -14.97 -6.93 -12.40
C ARG A 444 -14.83 -6.78 -10.89
N HIS A 445 -15.93 -6.75 -10.16
CA HIS A 445 -15.98 -6.55 -8.72
C HIS A 445 -15.38 -7.72 -7.92
N GLY A 446 -15.14 -8.88 -8.53
CA GLY A 446 -14.32 -9.92 -7.92
C GLY A 446 -12.88 -9.48 -7.60
N ASN A 447 -12.45 -8.32 -8.17
CA ASN A 447 -11.16 -7.69 -7.83
C ASN A 447 -11.10 -7.20 -6.37
N SER A 448 -12.24 -6.85 -5.78
CA SER A 448 -12.33 -6.30 -4.42
C SER A 448 -13.41 -6.96 -3.57
N ASP A 449 -13.77 -8.21 -3.86
CA ASP A 449 -14.66 -9.00 -2.99
C ASP A 449 -13.87 -9.61 -1.83
N ALA A 450 -14.10 -9.09 -0.62
CA ALA A 450 -13.31 -9.43 0.56
C ALA A 450 -13.46 -10.89 1.00
N HIS A 451 -14.56 -11.59 0.66
CA HIS A 451 -14.71 -13.02 0.94
C HIS A 451 -13.69 -13.89 0.21
N ALA A 452 -13.15 -13.40 -0.91
CA ALA A 452 -12.14 -14.11 -1.71
C ALA A 452 -10.75 -13.46 -1.69
N LEU A 453 -10.55 -12.47 -0.82
CA LEU A 453 -9.26 -11.82 -0.60
C LEU A 453 -8.75 -12.14 0.79
N ARG A 454 -7.46 -12.45 0.91
CA ARG A 454 -6.82 -12.83 2.17
C ARG A 454 -5.46 -12.14 2.33
N ALA A 455 -5.11 -11.82 3.57
CA ALA A 455 -3.74 -11.42 3.89
C ALA A 455 -2.80 -12.61 3.70
N THR A 456 -1.71 -12.41 2.94
CA THR A 456 -0.70 -13.44 2.73
C THR A 456 0.70 -12.84 2.58
N ASP A 457 1.74 -13.63 2.81
CA ASP A 457 3.12 -13.25 2.53
C ASP A 457 3.28 -12.89 1.05
N ALA A 458 3.87 -11.73 0.75
CA ALA A 458 3.94 -11.22 -0.62
C ALA A 458 4.76 -12.11 -1.57
N ASN A 459 5.81 -12.76 -1.06
CA ASN A 459 6.61 -13.71 -1.85
C ASN A 459 5.87 -15.02 -2.05
N GLU A 460 5.12 -15.50 -1.04
CA GLU A 460 4.31 -16.70 -1.18
C GLU A 460 3.13 -16.47 -2.13
N ASN A 461 2.49 -15.29 -2.11
CA ASN A 461 1.49 -14.89 -3.08
C ASN A 461 2.04 -14.98 -4.53
N SER A 462 3.25 -14.45 -4.74
CA SER A 462 3.94 -14.55 -6.04
C SER A 462 4.23 -16.01 -6.42
N SER A 463 4.59 -16.85 -5.47
CA SER A 463 4.84 -18.29 -5.65
C SER A 463 3.56 -19.05 -6.02
N ARG A 464 2.44 -18.74 -5.37
CA ARG A 464 1.12 -19.27 -5.69
C ARG A 464 0.68 -18.85 -7.08
N GLY A 465 0.75 -17.57 -7.41
CA GLY A 465 0.44 -17.02 -8.74
C GLY A 465 -0.96 -17.43 -9.21
N ASN A 466 -1.03 -18.05 -10.42
CA ASN A 466 -2.30 -18.47 -11.03
C ASN A 466 -2.55 -19.99 -10.95
N LYS A 467 -1.87 -20.72 -10.07
CA LYS A 467 -1.99 -22.17 -9.97
C LYS A 467 -3.38 -22.57 -9.48
N ASN A 468 -3.83 -23.74 -9.92
CA ASN A 468 -4.99 -24.38 -9.34
C ASN A 468 -4.66 -24.94 -7.95
N PHE A 469 -5.64 -25.14 -7.10
CA PHE A 469 -5.45 -25.86 -5.86
C PHE A 469 -5.29 -27.36 -6.14
N GLY A 470 -4.39 -28.01 -5.43
CA GLY A 470 -3.89 -29.35 -5.80
C GLY A 470 -2.56 -29.28 -6.54
N ASP A 471 -2.39 -28.40 -7.54
CA ASP A 471 -1.08 -28.01 -8.07
C ASP A 471 -0.32 -27.11 -7.10
N TYR A 472 -1.04 -26.31 -6.34
CA TYR A 472 -0.54 -25.53 -5.23
C TYR A 472 -1.19 -26.04 -3.93
N VAL A 473 -0.35 -26.41 -2.98
CA VAL A 473 -0.73 -26.97 -1.68
C VAL A 473 -0.07 -26.20 -0.52
N GLY A 474 0.37 -24.98 -0.77
CA GLY A 474 1.09 -24.15 0.19
C GLY A 474 2.59 -24.40 0.24
N PRO A 475 3.31 -23.62 1.06
CA PRO A 475 4.73 -23.79 1.30
C PRO A 475 5.02 -25.10 2.03
N THR A 476 6.26 -25.59 1.90
CA THR A 476 6.69 -26.82 2.59
C THR A 476 6.62 -26.66 4.11
N GLY A 477 5.93 -27.57 4.78
CA GLY A 477 5.81 -27.59 6.24
C GLY A 477 4.61 -26.84 6.78
N ASN A 478 3.67 -26.40 5.91
CA ASN A 478 2.38 -25.88 6.37
C ASN A 478 1.58 -26.96 7.12
N GLU A 479 0.65 -26.55 7.97
CA GLU A 479 -0.22 -27.42 8.77
C GLU A 479 -1.58 -27.68 8.13
N ALA A 480 -1.80 -27.19 6.90
CA ALA A 480 -3.04 -27.30 6.12
C ALA A 480 -4.25 -26.56 6.73
N SER A 481 -4.03 -25.57 7.60
CA SER A 481 -5.07 -24.82 8.31
C SER A 481 -5.79 -23.78 7.45
N PHE A 482 -5.44 -23.66 6.18
CA PHE A 482 -6.07 -22.79 5.20
C PHE A 482 -6.80 -23.56 4.10
N TYR A 483 -6.80 -24.86 4.13
CA TYR A 483 -7.33 -25.70 3.06
C TYR A 483 -8.84 -25.49 2.89
N GLY A 484 -9.58 -25.57 3.98
CA GLY A 484 -11.01 -25.29 4.00
C GLY A 484 -11.34 -23.84 3.68
N ASP A 485 -10.54 -22.90 4.18
CA ASP A 485 -10.68 -21.47 3.91
C ASP A 485 -10.68 -21.16 2.41
N VAL A 486 -9.68 -21.68 1.68
CA VAL A 486 -9.58 -21.45 0.23
C VAL A 486 -10.69 -22.17 -0.53
N ALA A 487 -11.11 -23.37 -0.07
CA ALA A 487 -12.21 -24.10 -0.67
C ALA A 487 -13.52 -23.29 -0.56
N ARG A 488 -13.89 -22.84 0.65
CA ARG A 488 -15.09 -22.04 0.90
C ARG A 488 -15.06 -20.69 0.17
N SER A 489 -13.88 -20.07 0.03
CA SER A 489 -13.70 -18.84 -0.76
C SER A 489 -13.90 -19.11 -2.26
N ALA A 490 -13.35 -20.21 -2.79
CA ALA A 490 -13.51 -20.57 -4.20
C ALA A 490 -14.97 -20.93 -4.55
N PHE A 491 -15.64 -21.68 -3.68
CA PHE A 491 -17.05 -22.02 -3.82
C PHE A 491 -17.94 -20.77 -3.75
N TYR A 492 -17.67 -19.86 -2.84
CA TYR A 492 -18.36 -18.57 -2.77
C TYR A 492 -18.25 -17.81 -4.09
N MET A 493 -17.07 -17.69 -4.66
CA MET A 493 -16.84 -16.97 -5.92
C MET A 493 -17.60 -17.61 -7.09
N ALA A 494 -17.67 -18.95 -7.13
CA ALA A 494 -18.39 -19.67 -8.17
C ALA A 494 -19.92 -19.44 -8.12
N ILE A 495 -20.48 -19.14 -6.96
CA ILE A 495 -21.90 -18.75 -6.82
C ILE A 495 -22.08 -17.24 -7.00
N ARG A 496 -21.15 -16.44 -6.46
CA ARG A 496 -21.27 -14.98 -6.39
C ARG A 496 -21.27 -14.30 -7.75
N PHE A 497 -20.49 -14.81 -8.71
CA PHE A 497 -20.32 -14.18 -10.01
C PHE A 497 -20.63 -15.12 -11.17
N ASN A 498 -21.50 -14.65 -12.07
CA ASN A 498 -21.74 -15.33 -13.33
C ASN A 498 -20.45 -15.46 -14.15
N GLY A 499 -20.22 -16.65 -14.71
CA GLY A 499 -19.02 -16.95 -15.50
C GLY A 499 -17.84 -17.46 -14.71
N LEU A 500 -17.94 -17.61 -13.37
CA LEU A 500 -16.96 -18.32 -12.56
C LEU A 500 -17.45 -19.74 -12.22
N SER A 501 -16.52 -20.68 -12.15
CA SER A 501 -16.81 -22.06 -11.77
C SER A 501 -15.61 -22.75 -11.15
N VAL A 502 -15.88 -23.68 -10.25
CA VAL A 502 -14.90 -24.65 -9.78
C VAL A 502 -15.12 -25.94 -10.55
N VAL A 503 -14.06 -26.48 -11.16
CA VAL A 503 -14.14 -27.62 -12.09
C VAL A 503 -13.14 -28.73 -11.72
N ASP A 504 -13.40 -29.94 -12.20
CA ASP A 504 -12.48 -31.07 -12.06
C ASP A 504 -11.18 -30.84 -12.83
N GLY A 505 -10.08 -31.28 -12.26
CA GLY A 505 -8.75 -31.23 -12.85
C GLY A 505 -8.14 -29.83 -12.84
N PHE A 506 -7.17 -29.63 -13.71
CA PHE A 506 -6.34 -28.42 -13.71
C PHE A 506 -6.52 -27.62 -15.00
N PRO A 507 -7.60 -26.79 -15.09
CA PRO A 507 -7.83 -25.97 -16.27
C PRO A 507 -6.63 -25.04 -16.52
N THR A 508 -6.34 -24.78 -17.80
CA THR A 508 -5.30 -23.83 -18.20
C THR A 508 -5.82 -22.38 -18.11
N LEU A 509 -4.93 -21.39 -18.17
CA LEU A 509 -5.33 -19.98 -18.17
C LEU A 509 -6.17 -19.55 -19.39
N SER A 510 -6.22 -20.37 -20.45
CA SER A 510 -7.11 -20.11 -21.59
C SER A 510 -8.59 -20.41 -21.28
N ASN A 511 -8.85 -21.16 -20.22
CA ASN A 511 -10.19 -21.43 -19.72
C ASN A 511 -10.57 -20.32 -18.74
N ALA A 512 -11.06 -19.19 -19.27
CA ALA A 512 -11.45 -18.06 -18.44
C ALA A 512 -12.62 -18.42 -17.52
N GLY A 513 -12.54 -18.01 -16.25
CA GLY A 513 -13.57 -18.26 -15.24
C GLY A 513 -13.48 -19.62 -14.55
N GLU A 514 -12.54 -20.50 -14.93
CA GLU A 514 -12.40 -21.82 -14.32
C GLU A 514 -11.24 -21.89 -13.33
N LEU A 515 -11.49 -22.49 -12.17
CA LEU A 515 -10.51 -22.83 -11.15
C LEU A 515 -10.64 -24.32 -10.78
N GLY A 516 -9.53 -25.06 -10.74
CA GLY A 516 -9.46 -26.44 -10.32
C GLY A 516 -8.74 -26.58 -8.96
N ASP A 517 -8.74 -27.72 -8.39
CA ASP A 517 -9.42 -28.97 -8.72
C ASP A 517 -10.60 -29.17 -7.78
N LEU A 518 -11.79 -29.41 -8.32
CA LEU A 518 -13.01 -29.54 -7.52
C LEU A 518 -12.87 -30.62 -6.45
N GLN A 519 -12.39 -31.82 -6.82
CA GLN A 519 -12.27 -32.90 -5.84
C GLN A 519 -11.31 -32.54 -4.71
N THR A 520 -10.18 -31.91 -5.04
CA THR A 520 -9.24 -31.42 -4.02
C THR A 520 -9.89 -30.40 -3.08
N LEU A 521 -10.68 -29.49 -3.61
CA LEU A 521 -11.35 -28.47 -2.80
C LEU A 521 -12.47 -29.07 -1.92
N LEU A 522 -13.17 -30.11 -2.37
CA LEU A 522 -14.13 -30.86 -1.56
C LEU A 522 -13.41 -31.59 -0.42
N ASP A 523 -12.32 -32.30 -0.72
CA ASP A 523 -11.52 -33.00 0.29
C ASP A 523 -10.95 -32.00 1.33
N TRP A 524 -10.52 -30.82 0.89
CA TRP A 524 -10.00 -29.75 1.74
C TRP A 524 -11.08 -29.13 2.64
N HIS A 525 -12.26 -28.93 2.10
CA HIS A 525 -13.42 -28.45 2.87
C HIS A 525 -13.79 -29.38 4.03
N GLU A 526 -13.73 -30.71 3.81
CA GLU A 526 -13.97 -31.71 4.86
C GLU A 526 -12.83 -31.81 5.88
N LEU A 527 -11.57 -31.67 5.39
CA LEU A 527 -10.38 -31.82 6.22
C LEU A 527 -10.25 -30.64 7.19
N ASP A 528 -10.59 -29.45 6.76
CA ASP A 528 -10.45 -28.19 7.48
C ASP A 528 -11.84 -27.51 7.61
N PRO A 529 -12.61 -27.87 8.65
CA PRO A 529 -13.94 -27.32 8.88
C PRO A 529 -13.90 -25.84 9.23
N ALA A 530 -14.96 -25.10 8.85
CA ALA A 530 -15.11 -23.70 9.22
C ALA A 530 -14.98 -23.49 10.74
N ASP A 531 -14.09 -22.62 11.13
CA ASP A 531 -13.73 -22.33 12.52
C ASP A 531 -14.18 -20.94 12.99
N ASP A 532 -13.86 -20.58 14.22
CA ASP A 532 -14.20 -19.27 14.80
C ASP A 532 -13.46 -18.12 14.12
N PHE A 533 -12.28 -18.35 13.57
CA PHE A 533 -11.55 -17.32 12.79
C PHE A 533 -12.32 -16.97 11.51
N GLU A 534 -12.76 -17.98 10.75
CA GLU A 534 -13.58 -17.74 9.57
C GLU A 534 -14.94 -17.14 9.91
N MET A 535 -15.57 -17.56 11.01
CA MET A 535 -16.85 -16.97 11.45
C MET A 535 -16.68 -15.50 11.81
N ASN A 536 -15.62 -15.14 12.54
CA ASN A 536 -15.30 -13.74 12.83
C ASN A 536 -15.07 -12.95 11.54
N ARG A 537 -14.29 -13.52 10.64
CA ARG A 537 -14.02 -12.93 9.32
C ARG A 537 -15.31 -12.68 8.54
N ASN A 538 -16.23 -13.65 8.50
CA ASN A 538 -17.53 -13.53 7.86
C ASN A 538 -18.38 -12.41 8.48
N ASN A 539 -18.32 -12.25 9.80
CA ASN A 539 -19.00 -11.18 10.53
C ASN A 539 -18.43 -9.80 10.18
N VAL A 540 -17.11 -9.66 10.15
CA VAL A 540 -16.43 -8.39 9.79
C VAL A 540 -16.76 -7.99 8.36
N ILE A 541 -16.65 -8.90 7.40
CA ILE A 541 -16.93 -8.60 5.99
C ILE A 541 -18.40 -8.22 5.79
N TYR A 542 -19.33 -8.83 6.52
CA TYR A 542 -20.73 -8.45 6.48
C TYR A 542 -20.94 -6.96 6.82
N ASN A 543 -20.20 -6.41 7.79
CA ASN A 543 -20.30 -4.99 8.13
C ASN A 543 -19.90 -4.08 6.95
N TRP A 544 -18.94 -4.50 6.14
CA TRP A 544 -18.48 -3.77 4.97
C TRP A 544 -19.35 -4.02 3.73
N GLN A 545 -19.55 -5.29 3.34
CA GLN A 545 -20.13 -5.68 2.06
C GLN A 545 -21.63 -5.98 2.12
N GLN A 546 -22.22 -6.17 3.31
CA GLN A 546 -23.63 -6.53 3.52
C GLN A 546 -24.03 -7.88 2.90
N ASN A 547 -23.05 -8.76 2.67
CA ASN A 547 -23.25 -10.16 2.33
C ASN A 547 -22.35 -11.06 3.16
N ARG A 548 -22.65 -12.34 3.16
CA ARG A 548 -21.93 -13.37 3.93
C ARG A 548 -21.50 -14.49 3.00
N ASN A 549 -20.45 -15.20 3.36
CA ASN A 549 -20.14 -16.47 2.73
C ASN A 549 -21.00 -17.59 3.36
N PRO A 550 -21.99 -18.14 2.66
CA PRO A 550 -22.91 -19.14 3.21
C PRO A 550 -22.21 -20.46 3.55
N PHE A 551 -21.07 -20.75 2.95
CA PHE A 551 -20.28 -21.95 3.21
C PHE A 551 -19.49 -21.89 4.52
N ILE A 552 -19.49 -20.74 5.20
CA ILE A 552 -18.97 -20.57 6.56
C ILE A 552 -20.11 -20.71 7.57
N ASP A 553 -21.26 -20.08 7.31
CA ASP A 553 -22.43 -20.19 8.19
C ASP A 553 -23.09 -21.58 8.16
N TYR A 554 -23.17 -22.18 6.97
CA TYR A 554 -23.74 -23.51 6.71
C TYR A 554 -22.82 -24.35 5.80
N PRO A 555 -21.70 -24.87 6.34
CA PRO A 555 -20.70 -25.57 5.55
C PRO A 555 -21.26 -26.76 4.74
N GLU A 556 -22.30 -27.41 5.25
CA GLU A 556 -22.97 -28.53 4.58
C GLU A 556 -23.59 -28.16 3.21
N LEU A 557 -23.83 -26.88 2.91
CA LEU A 557 -24.33 -26.43 1.61
C LEU A 557 -23.42 -26.83 0.45
N VAL A 558 -22.12 -27.01 0.72
CA VAL A 558 -21.16 -27.50 -0.29
C VAL A 558 -21.59 -28.88 -0.81
N ASP A 559 -22.04 -29.79 0.07
CA ASP A 559 -22.51 -31.12 -0.30
C ASP A 559 -23.74 -31.10 -1.21
N TYR A 560 -24.65 -30.14 -0.98
CA TYR A 560 -25.89 -30.01 -1.77
C TYR A 560 -25.64 -29.43 -3.16
N ILE A 561 -24.51 -28.75 -3.37
CA ILE A 561 -24.19 -28.14 -4.66
C ILE A 561 -23.17 -29.00 -5.45
N TRP A 562 -22.11 -29.47 -4.81
CA TRP A 562 -21.01 -30.19 -5.48
C TRP A 562 -20.72 -31.58 -4.94
N GLY A 563 -21.25 -31.93 -3.75
CA GLY A 563 -20.95 -33.19 -3.07
C GLY A 563 -22.04 -34.24 -3.21
N ASP A 564 -22.08 -35.19 -2.26
CA ASP A 564 -22.91 -36.40 -2.31
C ASP A 564 -24.42 -36.14 -2.19
N LYS A 565 -24.83 -34.93 -1.75
CA LYS A 565 -26.25 -34.53 -1.62
C LYS A 565 -26.73 -33.65 -2.78
N GLN A 566 -25.98 -33.64 -3.90
CA GLN A 566 -26.36 -32.81 -5.05
C GLN A 566 -27.77 -33.15 -5.57
N GLY A 567 -28.63 -32.14 -5.57
CA GLY A 567 -30.04 -32.26 -5.95
C GLY A 567 -30.98 -32.67 -4.83
N ASP A 568 -30.51 -32.98 -3.64
CA ASP A 568 -31.37 -33.14 -2.46
C ASP A 568 -31.90 -31.78 -1.97
N VAL A 569 -33.00 -31.80 -1.25
CA VAL A 569 -33.61 -30.60 -0.66
C VAL A 569 -32.80 -30.18 0.57
N TRP A 570 -32.27 -28.98 0.59
CA TRP A 570 -31.69 -28.40 1.81
C TRP A 570 -32.80 -27.83 2.69
N ASN A 571 -32.75 -28.16 3.97
CA ASN A 571 -33.62 -27.56 4.96
C ASN A 571 -32.74 -26.86 5.99
N GLN A 572 -33.06 -25.60 6.26
CA GLN A 572 -32.33 -24.83 7.26
C GLN A 572 -32.36 -25.55 8.61
N PRO A 573 -31.22 -25.79 9.26
CA PRO A 573 -31.22 -26.38 10.59
C PRO A 573 -32.02 -25.49 11.55
N LEU A 574 -33.07 -26.02 12.13
CA LEU A 574 -33.86 -25.29 13.10
C LEU A 574 -32.97 -24.97 14.30
N SER A 575 -32.56 -23.72 14.42
CA SER A 575 -31.94 -23.21 15.62
C SER A 575 -33.01 -23.08 16.70
N LEU A 576 -33.23 -24.14 17.45
CA LEU A 576 -33.90 -24.04 18.74
C LEU A 576 -32.90 -23.38 19.71
N VAL A 577 -32.65 -22.10 19.55
CA VAL A 577 -31.98 -21.31 20.59
C VAL A 577 -33.04 -21.10 21.68
N GLU A 578 -33.06 -22.02 22.61
CA GLU A 578 -33.92 -21.89 23.76
C GLU A 578 -33.31 -21.01 24.80
N GLU A 579 -34.16 -20.18 25.42
CA GLU A 579 -33.81 -19.35 26.59
C GLU A 579 -33.11 -20.13 27.73
N GLU A 580 -33.24 -21.46 27.75
CA GLU A 580 -32.61 -22.33 28.75
C GLU A 580 -31.08 -22.47 28.61
N PHE A 581 -30.48 -22.18 27.44
CA PHE A 581 -29.03 -22.32 27.20
C PHE A 581 -28.29 -20.97 27.14
N ASN A 582 -28.97 -19.85 27.46
CA ASN A 582 -28.37 -18.50 27.38
C ASN A 582 -27.19 -18.24 28.31
N GLU A 583 -26.99 -18.98 29.37
CA GLU A 583 -25.85 -18.88 30.28
C GLU A 583 -24.94 -20.13 30.22
N PHE A 584 -25.17 -20.97 29.21
CA PHE A 584 -24.44 -22.21 29.06
C PHE A 584 -23.03 -22.00 28.47
N SER A 585 -22.05 -22.66 29.08
CA SER A 585 -20.68 -22.76 28.51
C SER A 585 -20.04 -24.08 28.90
N PHE A 586 -19.16 -24.58 28.03
CA PHE A 586 -18.28 -25.70 28.38
C PHE A 586 -16.85 -25.41 27.88
N TYR A 587 -15.87 -25.80 28.66
CA TYR A 587 -14.47 -25.55 28.37
C TYR A 587 -13.55 -26.54 29.12
N PRO A 588 -12.26 -26.74 28.69
CA PRO A 588 -11.69 -26.29 27.42
C PRO A 588 -12.18 -27.12 26.24
N ASN A 589 -12.26 -26.52 25.07
CA ASN A 589 -12.40 -27.18 23.79
C ASN A 589 -11.42 -26.50 22.80
N PRO A 590 -10.37 -27.19 22.33
CA PRO A 590 -10.00 -28.60 22.57
C PRO A 590 -9.61 -28.97 24.01
N THR A 591 -9.82 -30.23 24.39
CA THR A 591 -9.50 -30.74 25.73
C THR A 591 -8.50 -31.89 25.70
N SER A 592 -7.75 -32.09 26.80
CA SER A 592 -6.93 -33.27 27.06
C SER A 592 -7.69 -34.39 27.84
N GLY A 593 -9.04 -34.41 27.72
CA GLY A 593 -9.87 -35.43 28.36
C GLY A 593 -10.64 -34.97 29.60
N LYS A 594 -10.68 -33.64 29.87
CA LYS A 594 -11.50 -33.09 30.97
C LYS A 594 -12.14 -31.81 30.51
N ILE A 595 -13.46 -31.68 30.67
CA ILE A 595 -14.22 -30.48 30.42
C ILE A 595 -14.97 -30.02 31.67
N THR A 596 -15.22 -28.71 31.75
CA THR A 596 -16.11 -28.10 32.74
C THR A 596 -17.33 -27.59 32.02
N VAL A 597 -18.51 -27.91 32.48
CA VAL A 597 -19.80 -27.39 31.98
C VAL A 597 -20.37 -26.46 33.02
N LYS A 598 -20.83 -25.26 32.59
CA LYS A 598 -21.45 -24.23 33.45
C LYS A 598 -22.78 -23.77 32.85
N GLY A 599 -23.65 -23.24 33.70
CA GLY A 599 -24.90 -22.58 33.29
C GLY A 599 -26.08 -23.52 33.04
N LEU A 600 -25.97 -24.82 33.33
CA LEU A 600 -27.08 -25.79 33.22
C LEU A 600 -27.38 -26.41 34.56
N ALA A 601 -28.65 -26.33 34.99
CA ALA A 601 -29.15 -27.01 36.17
C ALA A 601 -30.07 -28.19 35.75
N ASN A 602 -29.87 -29.35 36.38
CA ASN A 602 -30.62 -30.57 36.12
C ASN A 602 -30.63 -31.03 34.63
N ALA A 603 -29.45 -31.00 34.02
CA ALA A 603 -29.25 -31.40 32.62
C ALA A 603 -28.41 -32.69 32.51
N GLU A 604 -28.45 -33.31 31.35
CA GLU A 604 -27.61 -34.48 31.00
C GLU A 604 -26.74 -34.11 29.81
N VAL A 605 -25.48 -34.54 29.82
CA VAL A 605 -24.61 -34.54 28.63
C VAL A 605 -24.35 -35.97 28.17
N GLU A 606 -24.50 -36.22 26.88
CA GLU A 606 -24.17 -37.47 26.25
C GLU A 606 -23.13 -37.26 25.17
N VAL A 607 -22.07 -38.04 25.21
CA VAL A 607 -20.93 -37.95 24.26
C VAL A 607 -21.13 -38.97 23.16
N PHE A 608 -21.03 -38.53 21.90
CA PHE A 608 -21.18 -39.41 20.73
C PHE A 608 -19.90 -39.40 19.87
N THR A 609 -19.64 -40.50 19.17
CA THR A 609 -18.75 -40.49 18.00
C THR A 609 -19.44 -39.75 16.84
N LEU A 610 -18.69 -39.36 15.81
CA LEU A 610 -19.24 -38.79 14.58
C LEU A 610 -20.22 -39.76 13.85
N GLN A 611 -20.14 -41.04 14.09
CA GLN A 611 -21.09 -42.04 13.56
C GLN A 611 -22.34 -42.21 14.44
N GLY A 612 -22.56 -41.32 15.40
CA GLY A 612 -23.76 -41.35 16.26
C GLY A 612 -23.76 -42.38 17.37
N LYS A 613 -22.62 -43.07 17.65
CA LYS A 613 -22.54 -44.03 18.74
C LYS A 613 -22.36 -43.32 20.08
N SER A 614 -23.26 -43.48 21.01
CA SER A 614 -23.12 -43.01 22.39
C SER A 614 -22.00 -43.72 23.11
N ILE A 615 -21.11 -42.94 23.75
CA ILE A 615 -19.92 -43.42 24.44
C ILE A 615 -20.07 -43.22 25.95
N GLN A 616 -20.56 -42.06 26.38
CA GLN A 616 -20.60 -41.67 27.78
C GLN A 616 -21.82 -40.77 28.04
N LYS A 617 -22.42 -40.90 29.24
CA LYS A 617 -23.43 -40.00 29.75
C LYS A 617 -23.04 -39.46 31.11
N SER A 618 -23.37 -38.21 31.39
CA SER A 618 -23.10 -37.60 32.68
C SER A 618 -24.19 -36.60 33.03
N GLU A 619 -24.57 -36.53 34.31
CA GLU A 619 -25.54 -35.52 34.81
C GLU A 619 -24.80 -34.22 35.08
N ILE A 620 -25.45 -33.10 34.80
CA ILE A 620 -24.97 -31.72 35.00
C ILE A 620 -25.80 -31.02 36.03
N ASN A 621 -25.14 -30.45 37.04
CA ASN A 621 -25.75 -29.59 38.06
C ASN A 621 -24.92 -28.34 38.26
N ASN A 622 -25.36 -27.22 37.66
CA ASN A 622 -24.71 -25.90 37.65
C ASN A 622 -23.29 -25.89 37.08
N GLU A 623 -22.30 -26.19 37.88
CA GLU A 623 -20.91 -26.32 37.42
C GLU A 623 -20.46 -27.78 37.63
N THR A 624 -20.20 -28.48 36.53
CA THR A 624 -19.85 -29.91 36.57
C THR A 624 -18.56 -30.17 35.80
N HIS A 625 -17.63 -30.91 36.42
CA HIS A 625 -16.42 -31.36 35.76
C HIS A 625 -16.63 -32.77 35.23
N ILE A 626 -16.44 -32.96 33.94
CA ILE A 626 -16.63 -34.24 33.26
C ILE A 626 -15.27 -34.75 32.81
N HIS A 627 -14.96 -36.00 33.21
CA HIS A 627 -13.79 -36.68 32.70
C HIS A 627 -14.21 -37.54 31.51
N LEU A 628 -13.52 -37.40 30.41
CA LEU A 628 -13.77 -38.10 29.16
C LEU A 628 -12.74 -39.22 29.01
N ASP A 629 -13.22 -40.44 28.98
CA ASP A 629 -12.38 -41.64 28.75
C ASP A 629 -12.50 -42.04 27.27
N VAL A 630 -11.95 -41.18 26.40
CA VAL A 630 -12.00 -41.34 24.95
C VAL A 630 -10.64 -41.06 24.33
N SER A 631 -10.38 -41.60 23.14
CA SER A 631 -9.15 -41.37 22.40
C SER A 631 -9.16 -39.94 21.80
N SER A 632 -7.97 -39.44 21.40
CA SER A 632 -7.89 -38.19 20.63
C SER A 632 -8.74 -38.28 19.38
N GLY A 633 -9.54 -37.22 19.12
CA GLY A 633 -10.49 -37.19 18.02
C GLY A 633 -11.61 -36.20 18.23
N MET A 634 -12.50 -36.11 17.25
CA MET A 634 -13.69 -35.27 17.30
C MET A 634 -14.90 -36.05 17.80
N TYR A 635 -15.69 -35.42 18.66
CA TYR A 635 -16.88 -35.99 19.29
C TYR A 635 -18.02 -34.99 19.25
N LEU A 636 -19.27 -35.45 19.39
CA LEU A 636 -20.45 -34.63 19.58
C LEU A 636 -20.92 -34.74 21.03
N LEU A 637 -21.15 -33.62 21.68
CA LEU A 637 -21.77 -33.51 23.00
C LEU A 637 -23.20 -33.11 22.82
N ARG A 638 -24.15 -33.91 23.25
CA ARG A 638 -25.59 -33.52 23.33
C ARG A 638 -25.91 -33.23 24.79
N PHE A 639 -26.23 -31.95 25.04
CA PHE A 639 -26.72 -31.47 26.32
C PHE A 639 -28.25 -31.52 26.27
N THR A 640 -28.89 -32.09 27.27
CA THR A 640 -30.35 -32.19 27.35
C THR A 640 -30.81 -31.64 28.68
N SER A 641 -31.75 -30.66 28.66
CA SER A 641 -32.41 -30.06 29.82
C SER A 641 -33.88 -29.87 29.48
N ASN A 642 -34.77 -30.21 30.39
CA ASN A 642 -36.24 -30.01 30.28
C ASN A 642 -36.84 -30.40 28.91
N ASN A 643 -36.48 -31.54 28.32
CA ASN A 643 -36.87 -32.01 26.98
C ASN A 643 -36.25 -31.28 25.78
N THR A 644 -35.37 -30.34 26.01
CA THR A 644 -34.67 -29.63 24.97
C THR A 644 -33.21 -30.11 24.87
N SER A 645 -32.67 -30.15 23.68
CA SER A 645 -31.31 -30.64 23.46
C SER A 645 -30.50 -29.66 22.64
N LEU A 646 -29.27 -29.42 23.08
CA LEU A 646 -28.23 -28.67 22.34
C LEU A 646 -27.08 -29.61 22.01
N VAL A 647 -26.63 -29.61 20.76
CA VAL A 647 -25.46 -30.42 20.34
C VAL A 647 -24.27 -29.52 20.05
N LYS A 648 -23.13 -29.84 20.63
CA LYS A 648 -21.86 -29.11 20.44
C LYS A 648 -20.75 -30.07 20.06
N ARG A 649 -19.78 -29.61 19.26
CA ARG A 649 -18.58 -30.38 18.90
C ARG A 649 -17.54 -30.29 20.02
N LEU A 650 -16.78 -31.38 20.20
CA LEU A 650 -15.69 -31.49 21.16
C LEU A 650 -14.48 -32.08 20.48
N ILE A 651 -13.35 -31.43 20.61
CA ILE A 651 -12.07 -31.96 20.17
C ILE A 651 -11.28 -32.49 21.39
N VAL A 652 -10.84 -33.73 21.37
CA VAL A 652 -9.97 -34.32 22.37
C VAL A 652 -8.58 -34.50 21.78
N LYS A 653 -7.57 -33.87 22.40
CA LYS A 653 -6.14 -33.91 22.00
C LYS A 653 -5.39 -35.07 22.63
#